data_22484f208bde27ce848a6ac5c5050e58
#
_entry.id   22484f208bde27ce848a6ac5c5050e58
#
_cell.length_a   1.000
_cell.length_b   1.000
_cell.length_c   1.000
_cell.angle_alpha   90.00
_cell.angle_beta   90.00
_cell.angle_gamma   90.00
#
_symmetry.space_group_name_H-M   'P 1'
#
loop_
_entity.id
_entity.type
_entity.pdbx_description
1 polymer ?
#
loop_
_entity_poly.entity_id
_entity_poly.type
_entity_poly.pdbx_seq_one_letter_code
_entity_poly.pdbx_strand_id
1 'polypeptide(L)'
;MHSDAGGSVSPVRRIVVYFSGNTLNFISEDSIMCGIAGIMNMRGSGGASGGACTDGAGSTGTAGGADNRADMQRMRERMVRRGPDGGGTWVSEDGVCTLGHQRLSILDLSDNGAQPMVSHSGRKVIVFNGEIYNFGEVKARLGKDMAAGASSPGIEVSEPVSFRSSCDTEVLLEAIELYGMEKALALCKGMFALGVYDTQDGTLTLARDRVGEKPLYWGWVRTEPCFRGIDLRGASTSSVPERTTSGGSAPEVQVSGASEAPAAGTGAGASSTRERFVFASDIGSIRAIEGFSNKINEDVLDLYFQYGVIPAPYSIYEDIYKLEPGTFLTVRAPYTRDDVTQQTYWSMTRAAVRGQQNLFQGTRREAADELERLLTNAIRGQMISDVPLGAFLSAGIDSTTIVSLMQQVSSGQVRTFTIGMNDPKYNEAAFAGEIARHLGTDHTEMYITEEDAKAVIPLLARMFAEPFADSSQIPTYLVSKLTRGHVTVSLSGDAGDELFCGYNSYPGDARKWGKINGVPWPLRRAAGSLVLYTPLAKKDMLRVKAQILQARSPEEIHRLQYETDPLTGRIALRHGNLPYAYTLRTRSAGDGGGIGAASGTYAPAAAAYGFSTRDDVGIRTAVPGSEFLGTGCDVTGEVYHDCMLMDLRMYHPDDILVKVDRTAMAVSLETRVPFLDRDVVEFAWTLPAEYLRGPAGTEGNGTAKAGAAGAADAKSAAAKIGPAGEGGTVGKLVLRDILYRYVPEEMVNRPKKGFSIPLKKWLRDSELREWAEDLIAPGKLRAQGLLDADIVQRIWTDFTQRGIWRDQIWYILMFQAWYEGEYECYRKTGR
;
A
#
# COMPACT_ATOMS: atom_id res chain seq x y z
N MET A 1 -49.03 37.57 -18.37
CA MET A 1 -48.25 37.56 -17.14
C MET A 1 -47.49 36.22 -17.12
N HIS A 2 -46.30 36.22 -17.72
CA HIS A 2 -45.37 35.08 -17.64
C HIS A 2 -44.39 35.34 -16.50
N SER A 3 -44.30 34.44 -15.55
CA SER A 3 -43.28 34.44 -14.52
C SER A 3 -42.18 33.48 -14.94
N ASP A 4 -41.05 34.03 -15.39
CA ASP A 4 -39.80 33.32 -15.58
C ASP A 4 -39.26 32.88 -14.25
N ALA A 5 -39.15 31.57 -14.03
CA ALA A 5 -38.38 30.98 -12.96
C ALA A 5 -36.94 30.72 -13.52
N GLY A 6 -36.12 31.77 -13.42
CA GLY A 6 -34.67 31.64 -13.71
C GLY A 6 -33.98 30.92 -12.59
N GLY A 7 -33.75 29.61 -12.75
CA GLY A 7 -32.84 28.86 -11.92
C GLY A 7 -31.40 29.37 -12.15
N SER A 8 -30.79 29.95 -11.12
CA SER A 8 -29.41 30.37 -11.17
C SER A 8 -28.48 29.13 -11.21
N VAL A 9 -27.95 28.85 -12.40
CA VAL A 9 -26.87 27.89 -12.59
C VAL A 9 -25.64 28.46 -11.90
N SER A 10 -25.16 27.81 -10.86
CA SER A 10 -23.90 28.19 -10.16
C SER A 10 -22.73 28.20 -11.15
N PRO A 11 -21.93 29.25 -11.23
CA PRO A 11 -20.81 29.31 -12.15
C PRO A 11 -19.70 28.34 -11.71
N VAL A 12 -19.22 27.52 -12.65
CA VAL A 12 -18.01 26.74 -12.49
C VAL A 12 -16.85 27.70 -12.16
N ARG A 13 -16.27 27.59 -10.96
CA ARG A 13 -15.13 28.39 -10.55
C ARG A 13 -13.88 27.90 -11.24
N ARG A 14 -13.43 28.58 -12.28
CA ARG A 14 -12.11 28.39 -12.88
C ARG A 14 -11.08 29.17 -12.08
N ILE A 15 -10.31 28.49 -11.25
CA ILE A 15 -9.14 29.09 -10.61
C ILE A 15 -7.93 28.72 -11.46
N VAL A 16 -7.46 29.68 -12.28
CA VAL A 16 -6.20 29.56 -12.99
C VAL A 16 -5.12 30.09 -12.06
N VAL A 17 -4.45 29.19 -11.35
CA VAL A 17 -3.33 29.56 -10.48
C VAL A 17 -2.05 29.41 -11.29
N TYR A 18 -1.45 30.52 -11.69
CA TYR A 18 -0.10 30.56 -12.23
C TYR A 18 0.88 30.70 -11.07
N PHE A 19 1.67 29.69 -10.80
CA PHE A 19 2.82 29.81 -9.91
C PHE A 19 3.96 30.44 -10.68
N SER A 20 4.07 31.78 -10.65
CA SER A 20 5.23 32.51 -11.21
C SER A 20 6.26 32.71 -10.11
N GLY A 21 7.44 32.13 -10.30
CA GLY A 21 8.65 32.54 -9.59
C GLY A 21 9.11 31.62 -8.47
N ASN A 22 10.39 31.40 -8.44
CA ASN A 22 11.29 30.62 -7.59
C ASN A 22 11.15 30.83 -6.07
N THR A 23 9.99 30.63 -5.51
CA THR A 23 9.81 30.45 -4.06
C THR A 23 8.61 29.53 -3.87
N LEU A 24 8.87 28.21 -3.80
CA LEU A 24 8.04 27.34 -3.00
C LEU A 24 8.18 27.89 -1.57
N ASN A 25 7.34 28.87 -1.23
CA ASN A 25 7.05 29.10 0.15
C ASN A 25 6.48 27.78 0.63
N PHE A 26 7.30 27.02 1.35
CA PHE A 26 6.86 25.95 2.21
C PHE A 26 5.78 26.59 3.07
N ILE A 27 4.50 26.32 2.72
CA ILE A 27 3.39 26.58 3.62
C ILE A 27 3.84 25.91 4.91
N SER A 28 3.81 26.66 6.00
CA SER A 28 4.17 26.27 7.35
C SER A 28 3.79 24.82 7.63
N GLU A 29 4.58 24.14 8.39
CA GLU A 29 4.67 22.69 8.65
C GLU A 29 3.37 21.98 9.12
N ASP A 30 2.20 22.58 8.99
CA ASP A 30 0.91 22.14 9.51
C ASP A 30 0.11 21.37 8.47
N SER A 31 0.31 20.07 8.37
CA SER A 31 -0.49 19.20 7.48
C SER A 31 -0.63 17.77 8.01
N ILE A 32 -1.77 17.20 7.88
CA ILE A 32 -2.63 16.42 8.81
C ILE A 32 -3.03 15.05 8.28
N MET A 33 -2.82 13.93 8.99
CA MET A 33 -3.65 12.69 9.12
C MET A 33 -3.10 11.68 10.13
N CYS A 34 -4.00 10.68 10.58
CA CYS A 34 -3.64 9.72 11.63
C CYS A 34 -2.43 8.85 11.28
N GLY A 35 -1.56 8.65 12.25
CA GLY A 35 -0.48 7.69 12.21
C GLY A 35 -0.34 6.97 13.55
N ILE A 36 -0.15 5.66 13.51
CA ILE A 36 0.07 4.83 14.69
C ILE A 36 1.48 4.30 14.73
N ALA A 37 1.99 4.12 15.95
CA ALA A 37 3.29 3.50 16.20
C ALA A 37 3.30 2.75 17.53
N GLY A 38 4.19 1.74 17.66
CA GLY A 38 4.41 1.05 18.92
C GLY A 38 5.80 0.44 19.02
N ILE A 39 6.28 0.34 20.23
CA ILE A 39 7.57 -0.25 20.58
C ILE A 39 7.35 -1.23 21.74
N MET A 40 7.84 -2.47 21.58
CA MET A 40 7.86 -3.49 22.62
C MET A 40 9.30 -3.86 22.96
N ASN A 41 9.65 -3.82 24.25
CA ASN A 41 10.93 -4.33 24.73
C ASN A 41 10.87 -5.84 24.90
N MET A 42 11.81 -6.57 24.31
CA MET A 42 11.93 -8.02 24.51
C MET A 42 12.29 -8.29 26.00
N ARG A 43 11.59 -9.23 26.63
CA ARG A 43 11.97 -9.74 27.96
C ARG A 43 13.11 -10.74 27.77
N GLY A 44 14.34 -10.35 28.13
CA GLY A 44 15.49 -11.25 28.03
C GLY A 44 15.29 -12.53 28.85
N SER A 45 15.74 -13.68 28.33
CA SER A 45 15.80 -14.98 29.02
C SER A 45 16.90 -15.06 30.10
N GLY A 46 17.38 -13.92 30.60
CA GLY A 46 18.41 -13.81 31.61
C GLY A 46 17.82 -13.41 32.97
N GLY A 47 18.05 -14.25 33.94
CA GLY A 47 17.53 -14.25 35.31
C GLY A 47 17.43 -12.92 36.02
N ALA A 48 16.47 -12.83 36.92
CA ALA A 48 16.21 -11.75 37.82
C ALA A 48 17.49 -11.35 38.63
N SER A 49 18.22 -10.36 38.16
CA SER A 49 19.16 -9.56 38.94
C SER A 49 19.21 -8.15 38.35
N GLY A 50 18.10 -7.43 38.46
CA GLY A 50 18.04 -6.00 38.21
C GLY A 50 18.60 -5.27 39.43
N GLY A 51 19.86 -4.86 39.40
CA GLY A 51 20.37 -3.85 40.31
C GLY A 51 19.65 -2.53 40.04
N ALA A 52 18.84 -2.08 40.98
CA ALA A 52 18.24 -0.75 40.97
C ALA A 52 19.35 0.30 41.05
N CYS A 53 19.60 1.05 40.00
CA CYS A 53 20.33 2.29 40.07
C CYS A 53 19.38 3.34 40.69
N THR A 54 19.59 3.68 41.94
CA THR A 54 18.91 4.78 42.61
C THR A 54 19.64 6.06 42.30
N ASP A 55 19.14 6.82 41.32
CA ASP A 55 19.44 8.23 41.23
C ASP A 55 18.58 8.97 42.27
N GLY A 56 19.21 9.87 43.02
CA GLY A 56 18.65 10.51 44.20
C GLY A 56 17.47 11.49 44.00
N ALA A 57 16.52 11.16 43.14
CA ALA A 57 15.26 11.85 43.04
C ALA A 57 14.17 10.80 42.68
N GLY A 58 13.40 10.44 43.67
CA GLY A 58 12.36 9.43 43.80
C GLY A 58 11.43 9.12 42.65
N SER A 59 11.90 8.72 41.47
CA SER A 59 11.08 8.11 40.40
C SER A 59 11.65 6.74 40.06
N THR A 60 10.92 5.69 40.43
CA THR A 60 11.20 4.29 40.06
C THR A 60 10.78 4.03 38.62
N GLY A 61 11.41 4.72 37.64
CA GLY A 61 11.26 4.41 36.21
C GLY A 61 12.40 3.47 35.78
N THR A 62 12.08 2.29 35.25
CA THR A 62 13.10 1.42 34.65
C THR A 62 13.76 2.13 33.47
N ALA A 63 15.10 2.06 33.35
CA ALA A 63 15.89 2.73 32.30
C ALA A 63 15.36 2.47 30.85
N GLY A 64 14.72 1.33 30.62
CA GLY A 64 14.13 0.97 29.32
C GLY A 64 12.92 1.83 28.89
N GLY A 65 12.14 2.36 29.84
CA GLY A 65 10.96 3.17 29.52
C GLY A 65 11.30 4.59 29.05
N ALA A 66 12.42 5.16 29.48
CA ALA A 66 12.85 6.49 29.04
C ALA A 66 13.29 6.49 27.57
N ASP A 67 14.05 5.49 27.15
CA ASP A 67 14.53 5.34 25.77
C ASP A 67 13.36 5.20 24.80
N ASN A 68 12.33 4.37 25.13
CA ASN A 68 11.17 4.18 24.28
C ASN A 68 10.33 5.45 24.11
N ARG A 69 10.23 6.31 25.13
CA ARG A 69 9.51 7.60 25.01
C ARG A 69 10.21 8.53 24.01
N ALA A 70 11.54 8.60 24.05
CA ALA A 70 12.32 9.42 23.14
C ALA A 70 12.22 8.90 21.69
N ASP A 71 12.31 7.58 21.50
CA ASP A 71 12.12 6.96 20.19
C ASP A 71 10.69 7.15 19.68
N MET A 72 9.68 6.96 20.53
CA MET A 72 8.28 7.20 20.17
C MET A 72 8.05 8.66 19.75
N GLN A 73 8.70 9.61 20.42
CA GLN A 73 8.62 11.01 20.02
C GLN A 73 9.19 11.21 18.61
N ARG A 74 10.38 10.65 18.31
CA ARG A 74 10.97 10.70 16.94
C ARG A 74 10.07 10.04 15.90
N MET A 75 9.49 8.87 16.22
CA MET A 75 8.55 8.18 15.34
C MET A 75 7.32 9.04 15.04
N ARG A 76 6.76 9.69 16.07
CA ARG A 76 5.60 10.58 15.92
C ARG A 76 5.95 11.83 15.11
N GLU A 77 7.08 12.46 15.34
CA GLU A 77 7.57 13.63 14.58
C GLU A 77 7.70 13.32 13.09
N ARG A 78 8.09 12.09 12.74
CA ARG A 78 8.13 11.66 11.33
C ARG A 78 6.72 11.54 10.73
N MET A 79 5.71 11.25 11.55
CA MET A 79 4.31 11.12 11.17
C MET A 79 3.49 12.41 11.34
N VAL A 80 4.08 13.52 11.74
CA VAL A 80 3.35 14.80 11.92
C VAL A 80 2.56 15.18 10.66
N ARG A 81 3.10 14.91 9.46
CA ARG A 81 2.36 15.10 8.21
C ARG A 81 1.14 14.19 8.07
N ARG A 82 1.05 13.08 8.81
CA ARG A 82 -0.11 12.19 8.86
C ARG A 82 -1.13 12.59 9.91
N GLY A 83 -0.77 13.37 10.94
CA GLY A 83 -1.68 13.77 12.03
C GLY A 83 -1.20 14.98 12.82
N PRO A 84 -1.53 16.23 12.46
CA PRO A 84 -1.08 17.39 13.20
C PRO A 84 -2.11 17.98 14.18
N ASP A 85 -3.39 17.53 14.14
CA ASP A 85 -4.39 18.09 15.05
C ASP A 85 -4.10 17.71 16.49
N GLY A 86 -3.28 16.68 16.71
CA GLY A 86 -2.89 16.26 18.03
C GLY A 86 -2.07 14.98 18.02
N GLY A 87 -1.63 14.56 19.19
CA GLY A 87 -0.95 13.29 19.32
C GLY A 87 -0.71 12.89 20.76
N GLY A 88 -0.71 11.59 21.02
CA GLY A 88 -0.53 11.01 22.33
C GLY A 88 0.57 9.95 22.38
N THR A 89 1.08 9.72 23.58
CA THR A 89 1.98 8.60 23.89
C THR A 89 1.50 7.95 25.17
N TRP A 90 1.31 6.66 25.15
CA TRP A 90 1.01 5.85 26.33
C TRP A 90 2.12 4.83 26.57
N VAL A 91 2.41 4.54 27.83
CA VAL A 91 3.43 3.55 28.22
C VAL A 91 2.81 2.64 29.28
N SER A 92 2.99 1.32 29.13
CA SER A 92 2.55 0.34 30.13
C SER A 92 3.29 0.56 31.46
N GLU A 93 2.67 0.17 32.58
CA GLU A 93 3.21 0.37 33.92
C GLU A 93 4.58 -0.31 34.08
N ASP A 94 4.79 -1.46 33.45
CA ASP A 94 6.07 -2.18 33.42
C ASP A 94 7.10 -1.61 32.43
N GLY A 95 6.75 -0.58 31.66
CA GLY A 95 7.61 0.06 30.65
C GLY A 95 7.91 -0.82 29.43
N VAL A 96 7.23 -1.96 29.26
CA VAL A 96 7.45 -2.91 28.15
C VAL A 96 6.85 -2.40 26.86
N CYS A 97 5.61 -1.92 26.89
CA CYS A 97 4.89 -1.42 25.72
C CYS A 97 4.83 0.09 25.72
N THR A 98 5.14 0.70 24.59
CA THR A 98 4.94 2.13 24.33
C THR A 98 4.13 2.28 23.05
N LEU A 99 2.97 2.94 23.14
CA LEU A 99 2.10 3.23 22.01
C LEU A 99 2.10 4.72 21.72
N GLY A 100 2.07 5.09 20.43
CA GLY A 100 2.04 6.46 19.97
C GLY A 100 1.01 6.66 18.86
N HIS A 101 0.39 7.84 18.88
CA HIS A 101 -0.60 8.25 17.89
C HIS A 101 -0.36 9.70 17.47
N GLN A 102 -0.51 9.96 16.17
CA GLN A 102 -0.70 11.29 15.60
C GLN A 102 -2.10 11.35 15.01
N ARG A 103 -2.87 12.38 15.35
CA ARG A 103 -4.30 12.46 15.08
C ARG A 103 -4.62 13.42 13.95
N LEU A 104 -5.46 12.96 12.99
CA LEU A 104 -6.34 13.81 12.20
C LEU A 104 -7.73 13.71 12.83
N SER A 105 -8.31 14.84 13.20
CA SER A 105 -9.63 14.86 13.78
C SER A 105 -10.67 14.94 12.66
N ILE A 106 -11.36 13.83 12.41
CA ILE A 106 -12.46 13.72 11.42
C ILE A 106 -13.80 13.50 12.10
N LEU A 107 -13.84 12.57 13.09
CA LEU A 107 -14.97 12.32 13.96
C LEU A 107 -14.59 12.69 15.39
N ASP A 108 -15.51 13.36 16.11
CA ASP A 108 -15.31 13.85 17.47
C ASP A 108 -14.07 14.78 17.59
N LEU A 109 -14.23 16.04 17.23
CA LEU A 109 -13.13 17.01 17.25
C LEU A 109 -12.64 17.38 18.65
N SER A 110 -13.26 16.82 19.71
CA SER A 110 -12.89 17.05 21.12
C SER A 110 -11.73 16.15 21.57
N ASP A 111 -11.22 16.41 22.76
CA ASP A 111 -10.20 15.59 23.41
C ASP A 111 -10.68 14.16 23.77
N ASN A 112 -12.00 13.90 23.79
CA ASN A 112 -12.55 12.57 24.03
C ASN A 112 -12.21 11.56 22.92
N GLY A 113 -11.94 12.04 21.70
CA GLY A 113 -11.42 11.21 20.59
C GLY A 113 -9.89 11.06 20.59
N ALA A 114 -9.18 11.51 21.63
CA ALA A 114 -7.71 11.41 21.69
C ALA A 114 -7.24 9.95 21.83
N GLN A 115 -6.08 9.67 21.25
CA GLN A 115 -5.44 8.35 21.30
C GLN A 115 -3.96 8.48 21.73
N PRO A 116 -3.37 7.43 22.34
CA PRO A 116 -3.88 6.08 22.62
C PRO A 116 -5.09 6.12 23.56
N MET A 117 -6.14 5.33 23.24
CA MET A 117 -7.40 5.33 23.97
C MET A 117 -7.51 4.08 24.85
N VAL A 118 -7.95 4.27 26.11
CA VAL A 118 -8.09 3.20 27.10
C VAL A 118 -9.57 2.80 27.19
N SER A 119 -9.86 1.50 27.19
CA SER A 119 -11.21 0.95 27.35
C SER A 119 -11.81 1.32 28.71
N HIS A 120 -13.13 1.17 28.86
CA HIS A 120 -13.84 1.46 30.12
C HIS A 120 -13.31 0.63 31.30
N SER A 121 -12.95 -0.62 31.07
CA SER A 121 -12.37 -1.51 32.08
C SER A 121 -10.94 -1.13 32.49
N GLY A 122 -10.25 -0.29 31.67
CA GLY A 122 -8.82 -0.01 31.82
C GLY A 122 -7.89 -1.11 31.29
N ARG A 123 -8.45 -2.23 30.78
CA ARG A 123 -7.68 -3.40 30.37
C ARG A 123 -7.02 -3.23 29.00
N LYS A 124 -7.73 -2.68 28.04
CA LYS A 124 -7.22 -2.57 26.66
C LYS A 124 -6.87 -1.13 26.30
N VAL A 125 -5.78 -0.98 25.54
CA VAL A 125 -5.35 0.32 25.01
C VAL A 125 -5.17 0.21 23.51
N ILE A 126 -5.87 1.07 22.76
CA ILE A 126 -5.86 1.09 21.29
C ILE A 126 -5.13 2.30 20.72
N VAL A 127 -4.40 2.06 19.63
CA VAL A 127 -4.03 3.06 18.63
C VAL A 127 -4.64 2.64 17.29
N PHE A 128 -5.30 3.58 16.62
CA PHE A 128 -6.13 3.33 15.47
C PHE A 128 -5.92 4.40 14.40
N ASN A 129 -5.68 3.98 13.17
CA ASN A 129 -5.60 4.80 11.98
C ASN A 129 -6.64 4.29 10.99
N GLY A 130 -7.77 4.98 10.86
CA GLY A 130 -8.84 4.55 9.98
C GLY A 130 -10.21 5.10 10.38
N GLU A 131 -11.25 4.49 9.82
CA GLU A 131 -12.65 4.80 10.04
C GLU A 131 -13.51 3.52 10.02
N ILE A 132 -14.42 3.38 10.98
CA ILE A 132 -15.42 2.31 11.02
C ILE A 132 -16.77 2.89 10.58
N TYR A 133 -17.13 2.71 9.34
CA TYR A 133 -18.29 3.34 8.71
C TYR A 133 -19.63 2.95 9.31
N ASN A 134 -19.74 1.73 9.85
CA ASN A 134 -20.96 1.22 10.49
C ASN A 134 -20.90 1.25 12.02
N PHE A 135 -20.08 2.13 12.61
CA PHE A 135 -19.92 2.20 14.08
C PHE A 135 -21.25 2.41 14.82
N GLY A 136 -22.22 3.11 14.24
CA GLY A 136 -23.54 3.27 14.81
C GLY A 136 -24.31 1.95 14.99
N GLU A 137 -24.22 1.04 14.00
CA GLU A 137 -24.80 -0.31 14.06
C GLU A 137 -24.08 -1.16 15.12
N VAL A 138 -22.77 -1.10 15.16
CA VAL A 138 -21.93 -1.82 16.15
C VAL A 138 -22.25 -1.33 17.56
N LYS A 139 -22.36 -0.01 17.78
CA LYS A 139 -22.74 0.62 19.04
C LYS A 139 -24.12 0.15 19.53
N ALA A 140 -25.10 0.14 18.63
CA ALA A 140 -26.45 -0.33 18.94
C ALA A 140 -26.48 -1.82 19.34
N ARG A 141 -25.65 -2.63 18.69
CA ARG A 141 -25.50 -4.07 19.01
C ARG A 141 -24.82 -4.25 20.36
N LEU A 142 -23.72 -3.55 20.63
CA LEU A 142 -23.04 -3.55 21.93
C LEU A 142 -24.03 -3.26 23.07
N GLY A 143 -24.81 -2.18 22.94
CA GLY A 143 -25.82 -1.81 23.96
C GLY A 143 -26.85 -2.90 24.22
N LYS A 144 -27.32 -3.62 23.19
CA LYS A 144 -28.25 -4.75 23.33
C LYS A 144 -27.61 -5.95 24.03
N ASP A 145 -26.40 -6.34 23.59
CA ASP A 145 -25.73 -7.54 24.10
C ASP A 145 -25.31 -7.33 25.57
N MET A 146 -24.86 -6.14 25.93
CA MET A 146 -24.54 -5.76 27.32
C MET A 146 -25.82 -5.73 28.20
N ALA A 147 -26.93 -5.16 27.73
CA ALA A 147 -28.18 -5.17 28.44
C ALA A 147 -28.75 -6.59 28.64
N ALA A 148 -28.39 -7.53 27.77
CA ALA A 148 -28.71 -8.95 27.88
C ALA A 148 -27.75 -9.74 28.81
N GLY A 149 -26.80 -9.07 29.48
CA GLY A 149 -25.85 -9.68 30.40
C GLY A 149 -24.62 -10.29 29.73
N ALA A 150 -24.32 -9.93 28.47
CA ALA A 150 -23.09 -10.34 27.83
C ALA A 150 -21.89 -9.68 28.54
N SER A 151 -20.93 -10.49 29.00
CA SER A 151 -19.70 -10.05 29.64
C SER A 151 -18.49 -10.71 28.99
N SER A 152 -17.36 -10.02 28.97
CA SER A 152 -16.09 -10.66 28.59
C SER A 152 -15.63 -11.64 29.66
N PRO A 153 -14.95 -12.73 29.30
CA PRO A 153 -14.35 -13.63 30.28
C PRO A 153 -13.43 -12.84 31.23
N GLY A 154 -13.77 -12.84 32.53
CA GLY A 154 -13.02 -12.16 33.59
C GLY A 154 -13.40 -10.71 33.87
N ILE A 155 -14.46 -10.17 33.26
CA ILE A 155 -14.98 -8.81 33.53
C ILE A 155 -16.47 -8.92 33.90
N GLU A 156 -16.78 -8.60 35.17
CA GLU A 156 -18.17 -8.34 35.59
C GLU A 156 -18.53 -6.92 35.18
N VAL A 157 -19.33 -6.77 34.11
CA VAL A 157 -19.88 -5.48 33.72
C VAL A 157 -21.08 -5.20 34.61
N SER A 158 -20.91 -4.42 35.66
CA SER A 158 -21.97 -4.07 36.61
C SER A 158 -22.92 -2.98 36.08
N GLU A 159 -22.54 -2.23 35.06
CA GLU A 159 -23.34 -1.15 34.48
C GLU A 159 -23.22 -1.08 32.95
N PRO A 160 -24.23 -0.61 32.22
CA PRO A 160 -24.13 -0.36 30.77
C PRO A 160 -23.03 0.65 30.46
N VAL A 161 -22.18 0.34 29.48
CA VAL A 161 -21.11 1.25 29.05
C VAL A 161 -21.72 2.57 28.57
N SER A 162 -21.39 3.65 29.25
CA SER A 162 -21.66 5.00 28.82
C SER A 162 -20.51 5.49 27.97
N PHE A 163 -20.71 5.60 26.65
CA PHE A 163 -19.67 6.09 25.73
C PHE A 163 -19.29 7.53 26.06
N ARG A 164 -17.99 7.80 26.19
CA ARG A 164 -17.41 9.11 26.53
C ARG A 164 -17.30 10.02 25.33
N SER A 165 -17.23 9.41 24.13
CA SER A 165 -17.01 10.09 22.86
C SER A 165 -18.10 9.75 21.83
N SER A 166 -18.12 10.51 20.76
CA SER A 166 -18.90 10.20 19.55
C SER A 166 -18.07 9.50 18.46
N CYS A 167 -16.80 9.19 18.74
CA CYS A 167 -15.91 8.59 17.75
C CYS A 167 -16.14 7.07 17.60
N ASP A 168 -15.80 6.58 16.45
CA ASP A 168 -15.82 5.16 16.07
C ASP A 168 -14.78 4.32 16.80
N THR A 169 -13.62 4.92 17.15
CA THR A 169 -12.51 4.27 17.85
C THR A 169 -12.95 3.69 19.20
N GLU A 170 -13.73 4.44 19.99
CA GLU A 170 -14.26 3.94 21.27
C GLU A 170 -15.20 2.75 21.07
N VAL A 171 -16.08 2.83 20.05
CA VAL A 171 -17.00 1.75 19.71
C VAL A 171 -16.24 0.49 19.31
N LEU A 172 -15.19 0.63 18.49
CA LEU A 172 -14.34 -0.48 18.08
C LEU A 172 -13.61 -1.09 19.28
N LEU A 173 -13.03 -0.28 20.16
CA LEU A 173 -12.31 -0.71 21.36
C LEU A 173 -13.21 -1.53 22.28
N GLU A 174 -14.42 -1.05 22.58
CA GLU A 174 -15.39 -1.75 23.42
C GLU A 174 -15.91 -3.03 22.73
N ALA A 175 -16.04 -3.03 21.39
CA ALA A 175 -16.38 -4.24 20.65
C ALA A 175 -15.26 -5.30 20.74
N ILE A 176 -13.98 -4.89 20.65
CA ILE A 176 -12.84 -5.79 20.83
C ILE A 176 -12.78 -6.31 22.27
N GLU A 177 -13.13 -5.48 23.24
CA GLU A 177 -13.20 -5.91 24.64
C GLU A 177 -14.26 -6.97 24.87
N LEU A 178 -15.48 -6.73 24.36
CA LEU A 178 -16.62 -7.63 24.59
C LEU A 178 -16.57 -8.90 23.75
N TYR A 179 -16.24 -8.80 22.46
CA TYR A 179 -16.36 -9.90 21.52
C TYR A 179 -15.04 -10.59 21.17
N GLY A 180 -13.90 -10.01 21.53
CA GLY A 180 -12.58 -10.39 21.03
C GLY A 180 -12.29 -9.86 19.62
N MET A 181 -11.00 -9.89 19.22
CA MET A 181 -10.50 -9.27 17.99
C MET A 181 -11.23 -9.77 16.74
N GLU A 182 -11.24 -11.06 16.49
CA GLU A 182 -11.78 -11.67 15.26
C GLU A 182 -13.25 -11.30 15.03
N LYS A 183 -14.09 -11.48 16.07
CA LYS A 183 -15.52 -11.19 15.97
C LYS A 183 -15.82 -9.70 15.83
N ALA A 184 -15.06 -8.84 16.50
CA ALA A 184 -15.19 -7.38 16.36
C ALA A 184 -14.86 -6.96 14.93
N LEU A 185 -13.72 -7.43 14.37
CA LEU A 185 -13.33 -7.14 13.01
C LEU A 185 -14.33 -7.67 11.96
N ALA A 186 -14.93 -8.83 12.21
CA ALA A 186 -15.97 -9.39 11.33
C ALA A 186 -17.24 -8.50 11.29
N LEU A 187 -17.59 -7.85 12.39
CA LEU A 187 -18.76 -6.96 12.49
C LEU A 187 -18.51 -5.60 11.83
N CYS A 188 -17.30 -5.06 11.94
CA CYS A 188 -16.93 -3.73 11.46
C CYS A 188 -16.83 -3.68 9.93
N LYS A 189 -17.30 -2.59 9.34
CA LYS A 189 -17.03 -2.17 7.96
C LYS A 189 -16.20 -0.90 8.02
N GLY A 190 -15.07 -0.87 7.31
CA GLY A 190 -14.20 0.30 7.34
C GLY A 190 -12.80 0.01 6.85
N MET A 191 -12.03 1.07 6.74
CA MET A 191 -10.62 1.07 6.42
C MET A 191 -9.81 1.29 7.69
N PHE A 192 -8.82 0.46 7.98
CA PHE A 192 -8.06 0.61 9.22
C PHE A 192 -6.71 -0.12 9.28
N ALA A 193 -5.84 0.45 10.09
CA ALA A 193 -4.73 -0.22 10.73
C ALA A 193 -4.79 0.08 12.23
N LEU A 194 -4.60 -0.91 13.09
CA LEU A 194 -4.70 -0.75 14.53
C LEU A 194 -3.66 -1.56 15.30
N GLY A 195 -3.38 -1.11 16.52
CA GLY A 195 -2.67 -1.85 17.53
C GLY A 195 -3.45 -1.81 18.85
N VAL A 196 -3.68 -2.96 19.46
CA VAL A 196 -4.35 -3.10 20.77
C VAL A 196 -3.45 -3.83 21.73
N TYR A 197 -3.12 -3.19 22.85
CA TYR A 197 -2.39 -3.80 23.94
C TYR A 197 -3.33 -4.20 25.07
N ASP A 198 -3.25 -5.46 25.48
CA ASP A 198 -3.96 -5.97 26.66
C ASP A 198 -3.04 -5.90 27.88
N THR A 199 -3.39 -5.04 28.83
CA THR A 199 -2.55 -4.76 30.01
C THR A 199 -2.53 -5.93 30.98
N GLN A 200 -3.54 -6.78 30.99
CA GLN A 200 -3.64 -7.94 31.86
C GLN A 200 -2.77 -9.10 31.35
N ASP A 201 -2.87 -9.40 30.06
CA ASP A 201 -2.18 -10.54 29.46
C ASP A 201 -0.79 -10.16 28.90
N GLY A 202 -0.49 -8.88 28.80
CA GLY A 202 0.73 -8.39 28.16
C GLY A 202 0.79 -8.71 26.67
N THR A 203 -0.35 -8.78 25.99
CA THR A 203 -0.46 -9.18 24.59
C THR A 203 -0.67 -7.97 23.71
N LEU A 204 0.14 -7.84 22.64
CA LEU A 204 -0.09 -6.84 21.60
C LEU A 204 -0.74 -7.53 20.38
N THR A 205 -1.84 -6.99 19.89
CA THR A 205 -2.48 -7.43 18.64
C THR A 205 -2.51 -6.28 17.63
N LEU A 206 -2.00 -6.53 16.42
CA LEU A 206 -2.04 -5.62 15.29
C LEU A 206 -3.06 -6.14 14.29
N ALA A 207 -3.85 -5.28 13.64
CA ALA A 207 -4.76 -5.70 12.57
C ALA A 207 -4.77 -4.70 11.43
N ARG A 208 -5.00 -5.21 10.21
CA ARG A 208 -5.14 -4.41 8.99
C ARG A 208 -6.48 -4.72 8.32
N ASP A 209 -7.10 -3.73 7.71
CA ASP A 209 -8.39 -3.86 7.05
C ASP A 209 -8.38 -4.91 5.91
N ARG A 210 -9.58 -5.27 5.43
CA ARG A 210 -9.81 -6.38 4.50
C ARG A 210 -9.02 -6.30 3.22
N VAL A 211 -8.86 -5.10 2.67
CA VAL A 211 -8.25 -4.87 1.35
C VAL A 211 -6.93 -4.12 1.41
N GLY A 212 -6.52 -3.68 2.61
CA GLY A 212 -5.25 -3.02 2.85
C GLY A 212 -5.25 -1.52 2.54
N GLU A 213 -6.39 -0.84 2.73
CA GLU A 213 -6.49 0.60 2.52
C GLU A 213 -5.54 1.39 3.42
N LYS A 214 -5.37 0.97 4.67
CA LYS A 214 -4.43 1.62 5.59
C LYS A 214 -3.14 0.80 5.72
N PRO A 215 -1.96 1.46 5.63
CA PRO A 215 -0.68 0.76 5.73
C PRO A 215 -0.34 0.41 7.17
N LEU A 216 0.32 -0.74 7.36
CA LEU A 216 0.86 -1.16 8.65
C LEU A 216 2.15 -1.97 8.45
N TYR A 217 3.26 -1.43 8.95
CA TYR A 217 4.56 -2.09 9.02
C TYR A 217 4.81 -2.62 10.41
N TRP A 218 5.52 -3.75 10.51
CA TRP A 218 5.88 -4.38 11.77
C TRP A 218 7.18 -5.18 11.64
N GLY A 219 7.85 -5.44 12.74
CA GLY A 219 9.05 -6.28 12.71
C GLY A 219 10.00 -6.02 13.88
N TRP A 220 11.26 -6.37 13.67
CA TRP A 220 12.31 -6.23 14.67
C TRP A 220 13.33 -5.19 14.23
N VAL A 221 13.49 -4.15 15.03
CA VAL A 221 14.53 -3.14 14.84
C VAL A 221 15.76 -3.52 15.65
N ARG A 222 16.90 -3.55 14.96
CA ARG A 222 18.22 -3.62 15.56
C ARG A 222 18.75 -2.22 15.74
N THR A 223 19.29 -1.93 16.94
CA THR A 223 19.90 -0.64 17.22
C THR A 223 21.36 -0.84 17.65
N GLU A 224 22.24 -0.05 17.05
CA GLU A 224 23.63 0.05 17.46
C GLU A 224 23.81 1.24 18.41
N PRO A 225 24.68 1.16 19.44
CA PRO A 225 24.96 2.28 20.31
C PRO A 225 25.51 3.45 19.49
N CYS A 226 24.83 4.58 19.49
CA CYS A 226 25.40 5.79 18.93
C CYS A 226 26.58 6.22 19.81
N PHE A 227 27.81 6.11 19.33
CA PHE A 227 28.93 6.81 19.92
C PHE A 227 28.70 8.30 19.73
N ARG A 228 28.04 8.96 20.69
CA ARG A 228 28.08 10.43 20.79
C ARG A 228 29.55 10.81 20.94
N GLY A 229 30.10 11.42 19.87
CA GLY A 229 31.49 11.85 19.83
C GLY A 229 31.84 12.57 21.10
N ILE A 230 32.99 12.17 21.68
CA ILE A 230 33.61 12.87 22.81
C ILE A 230 33.59 14.37 22.50
N ASP A 231 32.95 15.15 23.36
CA ASP A 231 32.89 16.60 23.29
C ASP A 231 34.31 17.18 23.42
N LEU A 232 34.97 17.45 22.29
CA LEU A 232 36.31 18.05 22.23
C LEU A 232 36.32 19.53 22.65
N ARG A 233 35.30 20.03 23.36
CA ARG A 233 35.27 21.41 23.85
C ARG A 233 36.06 21.63 25.15
N GLY A 234 36.97 20.73 25.49
CA GLY A 234 37.79 20.82 26.70
C GLY A 234 39.31 20.97 26.52
N ALA A 235 39.80 20.98 25.26
CA ALA A 235 41.25 21.21 25.03
C ALA A 235 41.55 22.69 24.84
N SER A 236 42.06 23.27 25.91
CA SER A 236 42.60 24.66 25.94
C SER A 236 43.64 24.89 24.85
N THR A 237 43.48 25.98 24.16
CA THR A 237 44.48 26.56 23.22
C THR A 237 45.82 26.83 23.96
N SER A 238 46.82 26.02 23.64
CA SER A 238 48.20 26.40 23.89
C SER A 238 48.91 26.61 22.53
N SER A 239 49.32 27.82 22.35
CA SER A 239 50.17 28.45 21.36
C SER A 239 50.97 27.56 20.39
N VAL A 240 50.76 27.78 19.11
CA VAL A 240 51.61 27.34 17.99
C VAL A 240 52.80 28.26 17.86
N PRO A 241 54.07 27.80 17.82
CA PRO A 241 55.14 28.62 17.33
C PRO A 241 55.28 28.51 15.82
N GLU A 242 55.36 29.67 15.18
CA GLU A 242 55.75 29.80 13.77
C GLU A 242 57.08 29.08 13.46
N ARG A 243 57.14 28.38 12.38
CA ARG A 243 58.40 27.90 11.78
C ARG A 243 58.58 28.41 10.35
N THR A 244 59.62 29.21 10.25
CA THR A 244 60.19 29.71 9.03
C THR A 244 60.76 28.56 8.14
N THR A 245 60.68 28.77 6.84
CA THR A 245 61.21 27.95 5.74
C THR A 245 62.73 27.86 5.73
N SER A 246 63.25 26.64 5.57
CA SER A 246 64.47 26.43 4.73
C SER A 246 64.66 24.93 4.44
N GLY A 247 65.05 24.61 3.23
CA GLY A 247 65.08 23.25 2.65
C GLY A 247 66.20 22.35 3.13
N GLY A 248 66.08 21.07 2.85
CA GLY A 248 67.15 20.06 3.08
C GLY A 248 66.58 18.64 2.93
N SER A 249 67.25 17.91 2.04
CA SER A 249 67.06 16.53 1.57
C SER A 249 66.96 15.46 2.66
N ALA A 250 66.25 14.38 2.31
CA ALA A 250 66.05 13.14 3.04
C ALA A 250 67.36 12.40 3.46
N PRO A 251 67.30 11.58 4.49
CA PRO A 251 67.76 10.21 4.33
C PRO A 251 66.81 9.13 4.92
N GLU A 252 66.92 7.95 4.28
CA GLU A 252 66.35 6.66 4.70
C GLU A 252 66.70 6.27 6.10
N VAL A 253 65.74 5.70 6.85
CA VAL A 253 66.02 4.99 8.09
C VAL A 253 65.37 3.60 8.05
N GLN A 254 66.24 2.61 8.17
CA GLN A 254 65.91 1.21 8.32
C GLN A 254 65.19 0.95 9.67
N VAL A 255 64.20 0.02 9.59
CA VAL A 255 63.47 -0.50 10.75
C VAL A 255 64.18 -1.79 11.25
N SER A 256 64.62 -1.78 12.45
CA SER A 256 64.96 -3.01 13.19
C SER A 256 64.59 -2.81 14.68
N GLY A 257 63.90 -3.80 15.27
CA GLY A 257 63.76 -3.95 16.72
C GLY A 257 62.31 -4.13 17.18
N ALA A 258 61.92 -5.39 17.32
CA ALA A 258 60.72 -5.80 18.06
C ALA A 258 60.94 -5.55 19.56
N SER A 259 59.98 -4.87 20.20
CA SER A 259 59.85 -4.93 21.66
C SER A 259 58.39 -5.18 22.00
N GLU A 260 58.17 -6.17 22.86
CA GLU A 260 56.87 -6.62 23.33
C GLU A 260 56.11 -5.50 24.00
N ALA A 261 54.86 -5.30 23.56
CA ALA A 261 53.88 -4.46 24.26
C ALA A 261 53.16 -5.24 25.37
N PRO A 262 52.87 -4.62 26.51
CA PRO A 262 52.19 -5.32 27.61
C PRO A 262 50.76 -5.68 27.23
N ALA A 263 50.32 -6.86 27.65
CA ALA A 263 48.98 -7.40 27.42
C ALA A 263 47.90 -6.41 27.91
N ALA A 264 47.16 -5.86 26.97
CA ALA A 264 45.96 -5.10 27.23
C ALA A 264 44.87 -6.05 27.78
N GLY A 265 44.36 -5.70 28.94
CA GLY A 265 43.31 -6.44 29.61
C GLY A 265 42.08 -6.65 28.68
N THR A 266 41.64 -7.89 28.62
CA THR A 266 40.41 -8.32 27.96
C THR A 266 39.19 -7.75 28.70
N GLY A 267 38.78 -6.56 28.30
CA GLY A 267 37.57 -5.89 28.71
C GLY A 267 36.86 -5.36 27.45
N ALA A 268 36.77 -6.19 26.42
CA ALA A 268 35.84 -5.89 25.32
C ALA A 268 34.43 -6.13 25.84
N GLY A 269 33.81 -5.08 26.37
CA GLY A 269 32.37 -5.04 26.53
C GLY A 269 31.76 -5.28 25.16
N ALA A 270 31.23 -6.47 24.96
CA ALA A 270 30.44 -6.78 23.76
C ALA A 270 29.34 -5.72 23.65
N SER A 271 29.41 -4.86 22.63
CA SER A 271 28.36 -3.93 22.27
C SER A 271 27.16 -4.80 21.91
N SER A 272 26.25 -5.03 22.87
CA SER A 272 25.07 -5.85 22.64
C SER A 272 24.10 -5.05 21.78
N THR A 273 24.00 -5.44 20.52
CA THR A 273 22.93 -4.97 19.63
C THR A 273 21.59 -5.23 20.33
N ARG A 274 20.81 -4.18 20.55
CA ARG A 274 19.49 -4.30 21.18
C ARG A 274 18.46 -4.53 20.08
N GLU A 275 17.64 -5.56 20.23
CA GLU A 275 16.52 -5.85 19.32
C GLU A 275 15.21 -5.52 20.03
N ARG A 276 14.27 -4.87 19.30
CA ARG A 276 12.93 -4.49 19.79
C ARG A 276 11.89 -4.80 18.72
N PHE A 277 10.72 -5.29 19.14
CA PHE A 277 9.56 -5.38 18.26
C PHE A 277 8.94 -3.99 18.08
N VAL A 278 8.61 -3.65 16.85
CA VAL A 278 8.05 -2.34 16.49
C VAL A 278 6.93 -2.48 15.46
N PHE A 279 6.04 -1.48 15.43
CA PHE A 279 5.10 -1.30 14.34
C PHE A 279 4.86 0.18 14.07
N ALA A 280 4.47 0.53 12.83
CA ALA A 280 4.04 1.88 12.47
C ALA A 280 3.24 1.90 11.17
N SER A 281 2.45 2.96 10.98
CA SER A 281 1.80 3.27 9.69
C SER A 281 2.80 3.64 8.59
N ASP A 282 4.01 4.08 8.97
CA ASP A 282 5.04 4.57 8.05
C ASP A 282 6.40 3.94 8.37
N ILE A 283 7.05 3.35 7.36
CA ILE A 283 8.37 2.72 7.54
C ILE A 283 9.46 3.75 7.86
N GLY A 284 9.32 5.00 7.41
CA GLY A 284 10.19 6.10 7.77
C GLY A 284 10.15 6.43 9.26
N SER A 285 9.01 6.20 9.93
CA SER A 285 8.86 6.33 11.39
C SER A 285 9.67 5.27 12.13
N ILE A 286 9.66 4.03 11.64
CA ILE A 286 10.47 2.94 12.20
C ILE A 286 11.97 3.29 12.08
N ARG A 287 12.38 3.82 10.92
CA ARG A 287 13.77 4.25 10.70
C ARG A 287 14.20 5.41 11.62
N ALA A 288 13.27 6.23 12.10
CA ALA A 288 13.57 7.34 13.00
C ALA A 288 13.99 6.92 14.43
N ILE A 289 13.92 5.64 14.76
CA ILE A 289 14.41 5.07 16.02
C ILE A 289 15.92 5.28 16.10
N GLU A 290 16.41 5.78 17.24
CA GLU A 290 17.83 6.08 17.44
C GLU A 290 18.70 4.83 17.28
N GLY A 291 19.75 4.94 16.46
CA GLY A 291 20.65 3.82 16.18
C GLY A 291 20.07 2.74 15.28
N PHE A 292 18.99 3.01 14.55
CA PHE A 292 18.42 2.06 13.58
C PHE A 292 19.50 1.51 12.63
N SER A 293 19.65 0.18 12.58
CA SER A 293 20.72 -0.49 11.83
C SER A 293 20.27 -1.64 10.94
N ASN A 294 18.94 -1.80 10.71
CA ASN A 294 18.47 -2.80 9.76
C ASN A 294 18.98 -2.49 8.35
N LYS A 295 19.49 -3.51 7.69
CA LYS A 295 20.06 -3.39 6.34
C LYS A 295 18.95 -3.31 5.28
N ILE A 296 19.33 -2.82 4.09
CA ILE A 296 18.50 -2.99 2.91
C ILE A 296 18.34 -4.49 2.64
N ASN A 297 17.12 -4.90 2.42
CA ASN A 297 16.79 -6.25 1.98
C ASN A 297 17.06 -6.36 0.48
N GLU A 298 18.26 -6.80 0.11
CA GLU A 298 18.66 -6.90 -1.29
C GLU A 298 17.81 -7.91 -2.07
N ASP A 299 17.25 -8.91 -1.38
CA ASP A 299 16.44 -9.96 -2.01
C ASP A 299 15.10 -9.46 -2.58
N VAL A 300 14.60 -8.28 -2.13
CA VAL A 300 13.36 -7.68 -2.66
C VAL A 300 13.58 -6.83 -3.92
N LEU A 301 14.84 -6.55 -4.29
CA LEU A 301 15.14 -5.64 -5.40
C LEU A 301 14.67 -6.20 -6.74
N ASP A 302 14.74 -7.52 -6.94
CA ASP A 302 14.20 -8.14 -8.17
C ASP A 302 12.69 -7.91 -8.28
N LEU A 303 11.94 -8.05 -7.17
CA LEU A 303 10.50 -7.77 -7.14
C LEU A 303 10.22 -6.29 -7.43
N TYR A 304 10.99 -5.39 -6.81
CA TYR A 304 10.84 -3.96 -7.06
C TYR A 304 11.09 -3.60 -8.53
N PHE A 305 12.18 -4.07 -9.14
CA PHE A 305 12.48 -3.75 -10.55
C PHE A 305 11.53 -4.44 -11.53
N GLN A 306 10.83 -5.48 -11.10
CA GLN A 306 9.81 -6.14 -11.89
C GLN A 306 8.46 -5.40 -11.83
N TYR A 307 8.04 -4.98 -10.63
CA TYR A 307 6.67 -4.45 -10.40
C TYR A 307 6.63 -2.94 -10.15
N GLY A 308 7.76 -2.28 -9.91
CA GLY A 308 7.83 -0.87 -9.53
C GLY A 308 7.49 -0.60 -8.07
N VAL A 309 7.15 -1.65 -7.32
CA VAL A 309 6.78 -1.62 -5.90
C VAL A 309 7.37 -2.81 -5.17
N ILE A 310 7.48 -2.74 -3.85
CA ILE A 310 7.82 -3.89 -3.02
C ILE A 310 6.51 -4.45 -2.46
N PRO A 311 6.10 -5.68 -2.88
CA PRO A 311 4.82 -6.23 -2.46
C PRO A 311 4.83 -6.71 -1.00
N ALA A 312 3.64 -6.71 -0.35
CA ALA A 312 3.48 -7.38 0.92
C ALA A 312 3.78 -8.90 0.79
N PRO A 313 4.33 -9.54 1.83
CA PRO A 313 4.64 -9.02 3.16
C PRO A 313 5.99 -8.29 3.26
N TYR A 314 6.73 -8.13 2.19
CA TYR A 314 8.10 -7.61 2.20
C TYR A 314 8.14 -6.09 2.37
N SER A 315 9.28 -5.59 2.86
CA SER A 315 9.66 -4.18 2.83
C SER A 315 11.11 -4.02 2.37
N ILE A 316 11.54 -2.78 2.19
CA ILE A 316 12.92 -2.47 1.78
C ILE A 316 13.97 -2.82 2.86
N TYR A 317 13.58 -3.04 4.11
CA TYR A 317 14.52 -3.39 5.19
C TYR A 317 14.37 -4.84 5.62
N GLU A 318 15.51 -5.49 5.90
CA GLU A 318 15.54 -6.80 6.57
C GLU A 318 14.79 -6.73 7.90
N ASP A 319 14.05 -7.80 8.24
CA ASP A 319 13.30 -7.98 9.49
C ASP A 319 12.12 -7.00 9.71
N ILE A 320 11.79 -6.16 8.72
CA ILE A 320 10.61 -5.31 8.73
C ILE A 320 9.66 -5.78 7.62
N TYR A 321 8.39 -5.93 7.96
CA TYR A 321 7.35 -6.51 7.11
C TYR A 321 6.14 -5.60 6.99
N LYS A 322 5.33 -5.78 5.94
CA LYS A 322 3.99 -5.22 5.80
C LYS A 322 2.99 -6.24 6.33
N LEU A 323 2.04 -5.82 7.18
CA LEU A 323 0.94 -6.71 7.56
C LEU A 323 0.01 -6.89 6.38
N GLU A 324 -0.32 -8.14 6.05
CA GLU A 324 -1.16 -8.44 4.89
C GLU A 324 -2.62 -8.02 5.11
N PRO A 325 -3.37 -7.66 4.03
CA PRO A 325 -4.78 -7.32 4.10
C PRO A 325 -5.63 -8.43 4.73
N GLY A 326 -6.65 -8.07 5.49
CA GLY A 326 -7.59 -9.02 6.09
C GLY A 326 -7.00 -9.91 7.18
N THR A 327 -5.88 -9.50 7.78
CA THR A 327 -5.18 -10.27 8.82
C THR A 327 -5.04 -9.52 10.12
N PHE A 328 -4.86 -10.25 11.20
CA PHE A 328 -4.35 -9.72 12.46
C PHE A 328 -3.20 -10.58 12.98
N LEU A 329 -2.28 -9.93 13.67
CA LEU A 329 -1.05 -10.50 14.21
C LEU A 329 -1.02 -10.28 15.72
N THR A 330 -0.70 -11.31 16.48
CA THR A 330 -0.63 -11.25 17.94
C THR A 330 0.79 -11.59 18.41
N VAL A 331 1.33 -10.72 19.27
CA VAL A 331 2.64 -10.89 19.90
C VAL A 331 2.46 -11.06 21.39
N ARG A 332 3.04 -12.12 21.95
CA ARG A 332 2.96 -12.45 23.38
C ARG A 332 4.33 -12.35 24.03
N ALA A 333 4.33 -12.23 25.37
CA ALA A 333 5.59 -12.32 26.12
C ALA A 333 6.23 -13.71 25.93
N PRO A 334 7.54 -13.83 25.80
CA PRO A 334 8.60 -12.81 25.98
C PRO A 334 8.86 -11.87 24.77
N TYR A 335 8.02 -11.85 23.76
CA TYR A 335 8.06 -10.97 22.56
C TYR A 335 9.22 -11.30 21.62
N THR A 336 9.57 -12.56 21.50
CA THR A 336 10.54 -13.06 20.53
C THR A 336 9.90 -13.34 19.18
N ARG A 337 10.68 -13.75 18.20
CA ARG A 337 10.18 -14.11 16.87
C ARG A 337 9.24 -15.31 16.89
N ASP A 338 9.45 -16.24 17.84
CA ASP A 338 8.61 -17.44 18.00
C ASP A 338 7.27 -17.17 18.70
N ASP A 339 7.12 -15.99 19.30
CA ASP A 339 5.90 -15.60 20.04
C ASP A 339 4.88 -14.84 19.18
N VAL A 340 5.12 -14.76 17.87
CA VAL A 340 4.25 -14.09 16.91
C VAL A 340 3.33 -15.09 16.23
N THR A 341 2.02 -14.81 16.23
CA THR A 341 1.02 -15.57 15.49
C THR A 341 0.24 -14.64 14.58
N GLN A 342 -0.03 -15.07 13.34
CA GLN A 342 -0.85 -14.32 12.38
C GLN A 342 -2.08 -15.13 12.00
N GLN A 343 -3.23 -14.47 11.88
CA GLN A 343 -4.51 -15.08 11.50
C GLN A 343 -5.21 -14.24 10.44
N THR A 344 -5.89 -14.92 9.51
CA THR A 344 -6.68 -14.28 8.46
C THR A 344 -8.15 -14.25 8.88
N TYR A 345 -8.72 -13.08 9.16
CA TYR A 345 -10.14 -12.94 9.50
C TYR A 345 -11.03 -12.75 8.25
N TRP A 346 -10.46 -12.26 7.14
CA TRP A 346 -11.13 -12.12 5.86
C TRP A 346 -10.14 -12.32 4.71
N SER A 347 -10.60 -12.86 3.56
CA SER A 347 -9.74 -13.11 2.40
C SER A 347 -10.48 -12.77 1.10
N MET A 348 -9.85 -11.95 0.24
CA MET A 348 -10.35 -11.63 -1.10
C MET A 348 -10.57 -12.88 -1.95
N THR A 349 -9.64 -13.84 -1.87
CA THR A 349 -9.76 -15.13 -2.58
C THR A 349 -10.98 -15.92 -2.12
N ARG A 350 -11.22 -16.02 -0.80
CA ARG A 350 -12.42 -16.72 -0.28
C ARG A 350 -13.70 -16.02 -0.69
N ALA A 351 -13.71 -14.68 -0.72
CA ALA A 351 -14.86 -13.91 -1.19
C ALA A 351 -15.14 -14.19 -2.67
N ALA A 352 -14.09 -14.17 -3.51
CA ALA A 352 -14.20 -14.47 -4.94
C ALA A 352 -14.71 -15.89 -5.20
N VAL A 353 -14.09 -16.89 -4.60
CA VAL A 353 -14.51 -18.30 -4.75
C VAL A 353 -15.95 -18.51 -4.30
N ARG A 354 -16.32 -17.99 -3.13
CA ARG A 354 -17.69 -18.07 -2.61
C ARG A 354 -18.69 -17.38 -3.53
N GLY A 355 -18.34 -16.20 -4.03
CA GLY A 355 -19.20 -15.45 -4.95
C GLY A 355 -19.45 -16.22 -6.25
N GLN A 356 -18.40 -16.77 -6.85
CA GLN A 356 -18.53 -17.58 -8.08
C GLN A 356 -19.23 -18.92 -7.89
N GLN A 357 -19.21 -19.49 -6.69
CA GLN A 357 -20.03 -20.66 -6.32
C GLN A 357 -21.52 -20.29 -6.10
N ASN A 358 -21.81 -19.01 -5.85
CA ASN A 358 -23.15 -18.51 -5.55
C ASN A 358 -23.49 -17.32 -6.44
N LEU A 359 -23.49 -17.54 -7.76
CA LEU A 359 -23.78 -16.51 -8.74
C LEU A 359 -25.14 -15.87 -8.50
N PHE A 360 -25.23 -14.57 -8.74
CA PHE A 360 -26.46 -13.79 -8.72
C PHE A 360 -27.45 -14.35 -9.75
N GLN A 361 -28.66 -14.66 -9.30
CA GLN A 361 -29.67 -15.36 -10.13
C GLN A 361 -30.63 -14.42 -10.86
N GLY A 362 -30.59 -13.11 -10.60
CA GLY A 362 -31.42 -12.10 -11.24
C GLY A 362 -30.90 -11.68 -12.61
N THR A 363 -31.60 -10.79 -13.25
CA THR A 363 -31.19 -10.11 -14.50
C THR A 363 -30.07 -9.08 -14.21
N ARG A 364 -29.34 -8.64 -15.25
CA ARG A 364 -28.34 -7.57 -15.12
C ARG A 364 -28.94 -6.27 -14.58
N ARG A 365 -30.20 -5.97 -14.90
CA ARG A 365 -30.90 -4.81 -14.37
C ARG A 365 -31.11 -4.93 -12.84
N GLU A 366 -31.57 -6.09 -12.36
CA GLU A 366 -31.72 -6.35 -10.94
C GLU A 366 -30.37 -6.34 -10.23
N ALA A 367 -29.30 -6.82 -10.88
CA ALA A 367 -27.94 -6.71 -10.36
C ALA A 367 -27.47 -5.24 -10.26
N ALA A 368 -27.82 -4.40 -11.24
CA ALA A 368 -27.54 -2.96 -11.18
C ALA A 368 -28.33 -2.27 -10.06
N ASP A 369 -29.61 -2.64 -9.87
CA ASP A 369 -30.45 -2.11 -8.79
C ASP A 369 -29.88 -2.46 -7.41
N GLU A 370 -29.44 -3.70 -7.22
CA GLU A 370 -28.84 -4.14 -5.96
C GLU A 370 -27.47 -3.51 -5.73
N LEU A 371 -26.60 -3.44 -6.76
CA LEU A 371 -25.30 -2.79 -6.64
C LEU A 371 -25.45 -1.28 -6.31
N GLU A 372 -26.40 -0.59 -6.95
CA GLU A 372 -26.69 0.81 -6.66
C GLU A 372 -27.13 1.00 -5.22
N ARG A 373 -27.97 0.12 -4.69
CA ARG A 373 -28.40 0.11 -3.28
C ARG A 373 -27.20 -0.07 -2.35
N LEU A 374 -26.31 -1.03 -2.63
CA LEU A 374 -25.11 -1.31 -1.83
C LEU A 374 -24.13 -0.14 -1.86
N LEU A 375 -23.83 0.40 -3.05
CA LEU A 375 -22.97 1.58 -3.21
C LEU A 375 -23.54 2.80 -2.51
N THR A 376 -24.85 3.02 -2.61
CA THR A 376 -25.52 4.14 -1.90
C THR A 376 -25.37 4.00 -0.40
N ASN A 377 -25.48 2.80 0.15
CA ASN A 377 -25.29 2.56 1.59
C ASN A 377 -23.82 2.76 1.99
N ALA A 378 -22.87 2.27 1.19
CA ALA A 378 -21.45 2.49 1.41
C ALA A 378 -21.11 4.00 1.43
N ILE A 379 -21.60 4.73 0.43
CA ILE A 379 -21.41 6.18 0.32
C ILE A 379 -21.99 6.91 1.54
N ARG A 380 -23.22 6.58 1.98
CA ARG A 380 -23.80 7.18 3.19
C ARG A 380 -22.93 6.97 4.42
N GLY A 381 -22.40 5.78 4.63
CA GLY A 381 -21.49 5.48 5.72
C GLY A 381 -20.17 6.26 5.59
N GLN A 382 -19.62 6.34 4.39
CA GLN A 382 -18.36 7.04 4.11
C GLN A 382 -18.49 8.57 4.04
N MET A 383 -19.71 9.11 3.97
CA MET A 383 -19.98 10.55 4.08
C MET A 383 -20.12 11.04 5.51
N ILE A 384 -20.11 10.16 6.51
CA ILE A 384 -20.13 10.57 7.93
C ILE A 384 -18.81 11.26 8.26
N SER A 385 -18.87 12.55 8.61
CA SER A 385 -17.70 13.38 8.90
C SER A 385 -18.12 14.67 9.60
N ASP A 386 -17.35 15.07 10.64
CA ASP A 386 -17.53 16.38 11.33
C ASP A 386 -16.72 17.50 10.63
N VAL A 387 -16.00 17.17 9.55
CA VAL A 387 -15.20 18.10 8.76
C VAL A 387 -15.68 18.16 7.30
N PRO A 388 -15.31 19.20 6.52
CA PRO A 388 -15.71 19.31 5.12
C PRO A 388 -15.26 18.11 4.26
N LEU A 389 -16.20 17.63 3.43
CA LEU A 389 -16.03 16.45 2.58
C LEU A 389 -16.32 16.79 1.11
N GLY A 390 -15.64 16.09 0.18
CA GLY A 390 -15.82 16.19 -1.26
C GLY A 390 -15.50 14.89 -1.99
N ALA A 391 -15.28 14.97 -3.30
CA ALA A 391 -14.90 13.82 -4.12
C ALA A 391 -13.97 14.20 -5.27
N PHE A 392 -13.11 13.27 -5.68
CA PHE A 392 -12.40 13.37 -6.95
C PHE A 392 -13.37 13.08 -8.10
N LEU A 393 -13.35 13.91 -9.13
CA LEU A 393 -14.14 13.73 -10.32
C LEU A 393 -13.24 13.74 -11.56
N SER A 394 -13.04 12.60 -12.18
CA SER A 394 -12.57 12.48 -13.55
C SER A 394 -13.77 12.35 -14.49
N ALA A 395 -13.56 12.34 -15.78
CA ALA A 395 -14.64 12.01 -16.72
C ALA A 395 -14.86 10.49 -16.88
N GLY A 396 -14.34 9.69 -15.97
CA GLY A 396 -14.41 8.23 -15.98
C GLY A 396 -15.71 7.69 -15.37
N ILE A 397 -16.07 6.45 -15.74
CA ILE A 397 -17.29 5.75 -15.25
C ILE A 397 -17.29 5.72 -13.71
N ASP A 398 -16.19 5.34 -13.09
CA ASP A 398 -16.11 5.06 -11.65
C ASP A 398 -16.35 6.31 -10.79
N SER A 399 -15.53 7.33 -10.98
CA SER A 399 -15.65 8.58 -10.23
C SER A 399 -16.98 9.27 -10.48
N THR A 400 -17.49 9.21 -11.72
CA THR A 400 -18.79 9.79 -12.06
C THR A 400 -19.93 9.02 -11.38
N THR A 401 -19.87 7.69 -11.30
CA THR A 401 -20.85 6.89 -10.55
C THR A 401 -20.87 7.27 -9.07
N ILE A 402 -19.69 7.34 -8.43
CA ILE A 402 -19.60 7.74 -7.02
C ILE A 402 -20.17 9.14 -6.80
N VAL A 403 -19.77 10.13 -7.61
CA VAL A 403 -20.25 11.52 -7.46
C VAL A 403 -21.75 11.63 -7.73
N SER A 404 -22.29 10.88 -8.71
CA SER A 404 -23.73 10.85 -8.99
C SER A 404 -24.52 10.35 -7.77
N LEU A 405 -24.08 9.23 -7.18
CA LEU A 405 -24.75 8.67 -5.99
C LEU A 405 -24.53 9.55 -4.74
N MET A 406 -23.38 10.19 -4.58
CA MET A 406 -23.16 11.19 -3.52
C MET A 406 -24.14 12.35 -3.62
N GLN A 407 -24.33 12.90 -4.82
CA GLN A 407 -25.23 14.02 -5.03
C GLN A 407 -26.69 13.64 -4.73
N GLN A 408 -27.08 12.38 -4.97
CA GLN A 408 -28.42 11.87 -4.64
C GLN A 408 -28.68 11.79 -3.13
N VAL A 409 -27.67 11.49 -2.34
CA VAL A 409 -27.83 11.32 -0.88
C VAL A 409 -27.46 12.57 -0.09
N SER A 410 -26.81 13.54 -0.73
CA SER A 410 -26.41 14.80 -0.11
C SER A 410 -27.59 15.77 -0.04
N SER A 411 -27.70 16.51 1.07
CA SER A 411 -28.67 17.60 1.23
C SER A 411 -28.26 18.90 0.53
N GLY A 412 -27.01 18.99 0.05
CA GLY A 412 -26.44 20.16 -0.61
C GLY A 412 -25.58 19.77 -1.82
N GLN A 413 -24.93 20.76 -2.42
CA GLN A 413 -24.02 20.52 -3.53
C GLN A 413 -22.76 19.80 -3.04
N VAL A 414 -22.44 18.67 -3.65
CA VAL A 414 -21.19 17.95 -3.40
C VAL A 414 -20.02 18.74 -3.99
N ARG A 415 -18.95 18.93 -3.20
CA ARG A 415 -17.72 19.53 -3.70
C ARG A 415 -16.93 18.51 -4.50
N THR A 416 -16.57 18.87 -5.72
CA THR A 416 -15.82 17.97 -6.62
C THR A 416 -14.56 18.63 -7.14
N PHE A 417 -13.51 17.82 -7.34
CA PHE A 417 -12.18 18.31 -7.69
C PHE A 417 -11.59 17.52 -8.84
N THR A 418 -10.95 18.24 -9.78
CA THR A 418 -10.19 17.66 -10.88
C THR A 418 -8.94 18.47 -11.16
N ILE A 419 -7.93 17.79 -11.75
CA ILE A 419 -6.79 18.48 -12.36
C ILE A 419 -6.79 18.23 -13.86
N GLY A 420 -6.41 19.26 -14.61
CA GLY A 420 -6.16 19.20 -16.04
C GLY A 420 -4.70 19.51 -16.36
N MET A 421 -4.28 19.18 -17.57
CA MET A 421 -3.00 19.58 -18.13
C MET A 421 -3.24 20.47 -19.33
N ASN A 422 -2.29 21.38 -19.60
CA ASN A 422 -2.36 22.25 -20.78
C ASN A 422 -2.24 21.47 -22.10
N ASP A 423 -1.68 20.25 -22.08
CA ASP A 423 -1.64 19.37 -23.25
C ASP A 423 -3.02 18.70 -23.46
N PRO A 424 -3.71 18.96 -24.58
CA PRO A 424 -5.02 18.37 -24.85
C PRO A 424 -5.04 16.84 -24.84
N LYS A 425 -3.89 16.20 -25.06
CA LYS A 425 -3.76 14.74 -25.03
C LYS A 425 -3.96 14.16 -23.63
N TYR A 426 -3.64 14.93 -22.59
CA TYR A 426 -3.69 14.53 -21.19
C TYR A 426 -4.76 15.29 -20.39
N ASN A 427 -5.54 16.16 -21.03
CA ASN A 427 -6.55 17.00 -20.37
C ASN A 427 -7.92 16.32 -20.34
N GLU A 428 -8.38 15.94 -19.14
CA GLU A 428 -9.73 15.42 -18.87
C GLU A 428 -10.62 16.43 -18.11
N ALA A 429 -10.05 17.54 -17.61
CA ALA A 429 -10.76 18.47 -16.73
C ALA A 429 -11.97 19.12 -17.42
N ALA A 430 -11.87 19.49 -18.69
CA ALA A 430 -13.00 20.08 -19.41
C ALA A 430 -14.24 19.16 -19.42
N PHE A 431 -14.03 17.87 -19.55
CA PHE A 431 -15.10 16.86 -19.55
C PHE A 431 -15.65 16.64 -18.14
N ALA A 432 -14.78 16.63 -17.12
CA ALA A 432 -15.20 16.56 -15.73
C ALA A 432 -16.07 17.77 -15.35
N GLY A 433 -15.70 18.97 -15.84
CA GLY A 433 -16.49 20.19 -15.66
C GLY A 433 -17.88 20.14 -16.32
N GLU A 434 -18.02 19.48 -17.49
CA GLU A 434 -19.32 19.26 -18.13
C GLU A 434 -20.20 18.34 -17.27
N ILE A 435 -19.66 17.22 -16.78
CA ILE A 435 -20.33 16.27 -15.91
C ILE A 435 -20.71 16.94 -14.58
N ALA A 436 -19.82 17.70 -13.97
CA ALA A 436 -20.07 18.44 -12.75
C ALA A 436 -21.24 19.42 -12.87
N ARG A 437 -21.29 20.12 -13.99
CA ARG A 437 -22.41 21.07 -14.30
C ARG A 437 -23.72 20.30 -14.49
N HIS A 438 -23.70 19.14 -15.15
CA HIS A 438 -24.88 18.30 -15.33
C HIS A 438 -25.40 17.77 -13.99
N LEU A 439 -24.51 17.32 -13.12
CA LEU A 439 -24.85 16.81 -11.77
C LEU A 439 -25.15 17.89 -10.75
N GLY A 440 -24.83 19.17 -11.05
CA GLY A 440 -25.06 20.30 -10.15
C GLY A 440 -24.11 20.36 -8.97
N THR A 441 -22.89 19.85 -9.09
CA THR A 441 -21.86 19.88 -8.02
C THR A 441 -21.13 21.22 -7.96
N ASP A 442 -20.57 21.57 -6.78
CA ASP A 442 -19.63 22.69 -6.59
C ASP A 442 -18.22 22.23 -7.05
N HIS A 443 -17.88 22.52 -8.32
CA HIS A 443 -16.72 21.95 -8.99
C HIS A 443 -15.54 22.90 -9.04
N THR A 444 -14.36 22.40 -8.67
CA THR A 444 -13.08 23.12 -8.76
C THR A 444 -12.13 22.40 -9.71
N GLU A 445 -11.66 23.13 -10.73
CA GLU A 445 -10.66 22.68 -11.69
C GLU A 445 -9.33 23.39 -11.45
N MET A 446 -8.22 22.67 -11.50
CA MET A 446 -6.87 23.23 -11.54
C MET A 446 -6.11 22.70 -12.76
N TYR A 447 -5.45 23.58 -13.47
CA TYR A 447 -4.57 23.21 -14.57
C TYR A 447 -3.13 23.25 -14.09
N ILE A 448 -2.45 22.11 -14.18
CA ILE A 448 -1.06 21.94 -13.77
C ILE A 448 -0.12 22.14 -14.97
N THR A 449 1.02 22.76 -14.70
CA THR A 449 2.11 22.92 -15.67
C THR A 449 3.08 21.73 -15.59
N GLU A 450 4.01 21.68 -16.55
CA GLU A 450 5.11 20.73 -16.54
C GLU A 450 6.05 20.98 -15.34
N GLU A 451 6.27 22.26 -15.01
CA GLU A 451 7.08 22.70 -13.88
C GLU A 451 6.46 22.26 -12.54
N ASP A 452 5.13 22.40 -12.38
CA ASP A 452 4.42 21.92 -11.19
C ASP A 452 4.63 20.42 -10.98
N ALA A 453 4.52 19.63 -12.05
CA ALA A 453 4.70 18.20 -12.00
C ALA A 453 6.15 17.78 -11.69
N LYS A 454 7.13 18.45 -12.29
CA LYS A 454 8.56 18.22 -12.03
C LYS A 454 8.94 18.57 -10.59
N ALA A 455 8.35 19.63 -10.01
CA ALA A 455 8.61 20.05 -8.63
C ALA A 455 8.18 18.99 -7.57
N VAL A 456 7.29 18.07 -7.94
CA VAL A 456 6.87 16.96 -7.04
C VAL A 456 7.95 15.88 -6.92
N ILE A 457 8.74 15.64 -7.98
CA ILE A 457 9.67 14.50 -8.07
C ILE A 457 10.63 14.40 -6.87
N PRO A 458 11.29 15.48 -6.40
CA PRO A 458 12.19 15.40 -5.25
C PRO A 458 11.48 15.07 -3.93
N LEU A 459 10.15 15.26 -3.85
CA LEU A 459 9.37 14.99 -2.65
C LEU A 459 8.96 13.52 -2.52
N LEU A 460 8.94 12.77 -3.64
CA LEU A 460 8.40 11.41 -3.71
C LEU A 460 9.13 10.44 -2.79
N ALA A 461 10.45 10.48 -2.76
CA ALA A 461 11.26 9.61 -1.92
C ALA A 461 10.87 9.70 -0.43
N ARG A 462 10.62 10.93 0.05
CA ARG A 462 10.22 11.18 1.43
C ARG A 462 8.76 10.80 1.70
N MET A 463 7.86 10.96 0.72
CA MET A 463 6.44 10.61 0.86
C MET A 463 6.24 9.11 1.07
N PHE A 464 6.97 8.30 0.32
CA PHE A 464 6.79 6.85 0.34
C PHE A 464 7.69 6.16 1.37
N ALA A 465 8.83 6.77 1.73
CA ALA A 465 9.84 6.27 2.68
C ALA A 465 10.44 4.89 2.31
N GLU A 466 9.99 4.27 1.23
CA GLU A 466 10.58 3.12 0.55
C GLU A 466 10.50 3.32 -0.98
N PRO A 467 11.25 2.56 -1.81
CA PRO A 467 11.18 2.71 -3.27
C PRO A 467 9.77 2.45 -3.80
N PHE A 468 9.25 3.40 -4.59
CA PHE A 468 7.93 3.31 -5.22
C PHE A 468 7.95 4.04 -6.57
N ALA A 469 7.41 3.43 -7.64
CA ALA A 469 7.65 3.89 -9.01
C ALA A 469 6.42 4.03 -9.91
N ASP A 470 5.19 4.00 -9.40
CA ASP A 470 4.03 4.39 -10.22
C ASP A 470 4.08 5.89 -10.54
N SER A 471 4.22 6.25 -11.82
CA SER A 471 4.35 7.65 -12.25
C SER A 471 3.09 8.48 -12.00
N SER A 472 1.93 7.83 -11.81
CA SER A 472 0.66 8.52 -11.48
C SER A 472 0.63 9.07 -10.05
N GLN A 473 1.63 8.73 -9.20
CA GLN A 473 1.83 9.37 -7.89
C GLN A 473 1.93 10.89 -7.97
N ILE A 474 2.51 11.42 -9.07
CA ILE A 474 2.68 12.87 -9.27
C ILE A 474 1.33 13.57 -9.43
N PRO A 475 0.48 13.23 -10.42
CA PRO A 475 -0.83 13.86 -10.54
C PRO A 475 -1.76 13.53 -9.35
N THR A 476 -1.64 12.36 -8.71
CA THR A 476 -2.41 12.03 -7.51
C THR A 476 -2.06 12.95 -6.35
N TYR A 477 -0.77 13.25 -6.14
CA TYR A 477 -0.35 14.24 -5.14
C TYR A 477 -0.92 15.64 -5.44
N LEU A 478 -0.87 16.08 -6.70
CA LEU A 478 -1.32 17.42 -7.08
C LEU A 478 -2.84 17.59 -6.92
N VAL A 479 -3.65 16.59 -7.31
CA VAL A 479 -5.10 16.66 -7.08
C VAL A 479 -5.43 16.59 -5.59
N SER A 480 -4.70 15.80 -4.81
CA SER A 480 -4.85 15.73 -3.35
C SER A 480 -4.52 17.07 -2.70
N LYS A 481 -3.46 17.74 -3.15
CA LYS A 481 -3.06 19.06 -2.68
C LYS A 481 -4.10 20.14 -2.99
N LEU A 482 -4.67 20.13 -4.21
CA LEU A 482 -5.79 20.99 -4.56
C LEU A 482 -6.99 20.75 -3.63
N THR A 483 -7.41 19.51 -3.52
CA THR A 483 -8.59 19.08 -2.77
C THR A 483 -8.47 19.45 -1.30
N ARG A 484 -7.28 19.26 -0.70
CA ARG A 484 -7.02 19.60 0.70
C ARG A 484 -7.20 21.10 1.01
N GLY A 485 -6.99 21.96 0.05
CA GLY A 485 -7.27 23.39 0.19
C GLY A 485 -8.74 23.73 0.43
N HIS A 486 -9.64 22.77 0.23
CA HIS A 486 -11.12 22.97 0.32
C HIS A 486 -11.82 22.02 1.27
N VAL A 487 -11.32 20.78 1.41
CA VAL A 487 -11.92 19.71 2.22
C VAL A 487 -10.85 18.88 2.91
N THR A 488 -11.24 18.16 3.95
CA THR A 488 -10.36 17.25 4.71
C THR A 488 -10.55 15.80 4.30
N VAL A 489 -11.70 15.44 3.76
CA VAL A 489 -12.06 14.09 3.31
C VAL A 489 -12.47 14.13 1.85
N SER A 490 -12.04 13.16 1.04
CA SER A 490 -12.43 13.01 -0.37
C SER A 490 -12.80 11.56 -0.70
N LEU A 491 -13.97 11.36 -1.32
CA LEU A 491 -14.30 10.05 -1.87
C LEU A 491 -13.63 9.87 -3.23
N SER A 492 -13.25 8.62 -3.52
CA SER A 492 -12.57 8.20 -4.75
C SER A 492 -13.31 7.09 -5.48
N GLY A 493 -13.12 7.00 -6.79
CA GLY A 493 -13.64 5.92 -7.64
C GLY A 493 -12.64 4.77 -7.85
N ASP A 494 -11.60 4.64 -7.06
CA ASP A 494 -10.63 3.54 -7.15
C ASP A 494 -11.33 2.17 -6.95
N ALA A 495 -10.71 1.08 -7.38
CA ALA A 495 -11.22 -0.29 -7.40
C ALA A 495 -12.35 -0.58 -8.42
N GLY A 496 -12.91 0.43 -9.10
CA GLY A 496 -13.95 0.21 -10.09
C GLY A 496 -13.48 -0.60 -11.32
N ASP A 497 -12.23 -0.46 -11.73
CA ASP A 497 -11.64 -1.23 -12.83
C ASP A 497 -11.43 -2.69 -12.43
N GLU A 498 -10.91 -2.93 -11.25
CA GLU A 498 -10.54 -4.23 -10.70
C GLU A 498 -11.78 -5.06 -10.34
N LEU A 499 -12.82 -4.45 -9.78
CA LEU A 499 -14.04 -5.16 -9.36
C LEU A 499 -15.04 -5.38 -10.49
N PHE A 500 -15.01 -4.56 -11.55
CA PHE A 500 -16.02 -4.59 -12.62
C PHE A 500 -15.42 -4.76 -14.02
N CYS A 501 -14.28 -5.45 -14.13
CA CYS A 501 -13.64 -5.82 -15.39
C CYS A 501 -13.36 -4.63 -16.34
N GLY A 502 -12.82 -3.52 -15.80
CA GLY A 502 -12.63 -2.27 -16.54
C GLY A 502 -11.37 -2.23 -17.41
N TYR A 503 -10.31 -2.98 -17.09
CA TYR A 503 -9.05 -2.93 -17.81
C TYR A 503 -9.12 -3.56 -19.20
N ASN A 504 -8.47 -2.89 -20.17
CA ASN A 504 -8.40 -3.36 -21.55
C ASN A 504 -7.43 -4.54 -21.74
N SER A 505 -6.58 -4.84 -20.76
CA SER A 505 -5.70 -6.01 -20.75
C SER A 505 -6.47 -7.33 -20.65
N TYR A 506 -7.52 -7.39 -19.84
CA TYR A 506 -8.28 -8.60 -19.53
C TYR A 506 -8.81 -9.34 -20.80
N PRO A 507 -9.48 -8.69 -21.78
CA PRO A 507 -9.86 -9.35 -23.01
C PRO A 507 -8.66 -9.83 -23.85
N GLY A 508 -7.55 -9.12 -23.76
CA GLY A 508 -6.30 -9.52 -24.41
C GLY A 508 -5.79 -10.84 -23.87
N ASP A 509 -5.79 -10.97 -22.54
CA ASP A 509 -5.30 -12.16 -21.86
C ASP A 509 -6.24 -13.34 -21.99
N ALA A 510 -7.55 -13.12 -21.89
CA ALA A 510 -8.56 -14.14 -22.19
C ALA A 510 -8.42 -14.70 -23.63
N ARG A 511 -8.18 -13.83 -24.62
CA ARG A 511 -7.93 -14.27 -26.03
C ARG A 511 -6.63 -15.06 -26.17
N LYS A 512 -5.56 -14.66 -25.47
CA LYS A 512 -4.29 -15.40 -25.48
C LYS A 512 -4.48 -16.78 -24.85
N TRP A 513 -5.16 -16.85 -23.70
CA TRP A 513 -5.48 -18.09 -23.02
C TRP A 513 -6.34 -19.02 -23.88
N GLY A 514 -7.44 -18.53 -24.44
CA GLY A 514 -8.34 -19.29 -25.32
C GLY A 514 -7.62 -19.93 -26.52
N LYS A 515 -6.56 -19.27 -27.06
CA LYS A 515 -5.78 -19.83 -28.17
C LYS A 515 -4.88 -20.99 -27.77
N ILE A 516 -4.40 -21.02 -26.53
CA ILE A 516 -3.42 -22.03 -26.08
C ILE A 516 -4.04 -23.12 -25.22
N ASN A 517 -5.14 -22.84 -24.50
CA ASN A 517 -5.73 -23.78 -23.53
C ASN A 517 -6.17 -25.11 -24.15
N GLY A 518 -6.51 -25.15 -25.44
CA GLY A 518 -6.87 -26.38 -26.15
C GLY A 518 -5.69 -27.33 -26.41
N VAL A 519 -4.43 -26.91 -26.20
CA VAL A 519 -3.23 -27.73 -26.39
C VAL A 519 -2.71 -28.18 -25.02
N PRO A 520 -2.44 -29.47 -24.82
CA PRO A 520 -1.90 -30.00 -23.55
C PRO A 520 -0.61 -29.25 -23.12
N TRP A 521 -0.57 -28.84 -21.84
CA TRP A 521 0.54 -28.03 -21.31
C TRP A 521 1.95 -28.60 -21.56
N PRO A 522 2.24 -29.93 -21.44
CA PRO A 522 3.58 -30.46 -21.76
C PRO A 522 4.05 -30.16 -23.17
N LEU A 523 3.12 -30.20 -24.15
CA LEU A 523 3.45 -29.89 -25.55
C LEU A 523 3.72 -28.37 -25.72
N ARG A 524 2.90 -27.53 -25.08
CA ARG A 524 3.11 -26.06 -25.09
C ARG A 524 4.43 -25.68 -24.42
N ARG A 525 4.74 -26.31 -23.28
CA ARG A 525 6.00 -26.10 -22.57
C ARG A 525 7.20 -26.48 -23.44
N ALA A 526 7.18 -27.64 -24.10
CA ALA A 526 8.26 -28.07 -24.98
C ALA A 526 8.46 -27.07 -26.15
N ALA A 527 7.40 -26.63 -26.79
CA ALA A 527 7.45 -25.65 -27.87
C ALA A 527 7.98 -24.27 -27.39
N GLY A 528 7.51 -23.80 -26.26
CA GLY A 528 8.01 -22.55 -25.64
C GLY A 528 9.50 -22.67 -25.28
N SER A 529 9.90 -23.78 -24.64
CA SER A 529 11.31 -24.02 -24.26
C SER A 529 12.22 -24.05 -25.48
N LEU A 530 11.79 -24.66 -26.57
CA LEU A 530 12.59 -24.67 -27.83
C LEU A 530 12.91 -23.24 -28.28
N VAL A 531 11.97 -22.31 -28.18
CA VAL A 531 12.22 -20.91 -28.53
C VAL A 531 13.14 -20.25 -27.52
N LEU A 532 12.88 -20.43 -26.22
CA LEU A 532 13.62 -19.75 -25.15
C LEU A 532 15.11 -20.16 -25.05
N TYR A 533 15.44 -21.43 -25.40
CA TYR A 533 16.83 -21.94 -25.42
C TYR A 533 17.57 -21.72 -26.76
N THR A 534 16.97 -21.00 -27.69
CA THR A 534 17.59 -20.69 -28.97
C THR A 534 17.89 -19.19 -29.13
N PRO A 535 18.74 -18.78 -30.11
CA PRO A 535 18.91 -17.34 -30.39
C PRO A 535 17.63 -16.58 -30.76
N LEU A 536 16.52 -17.27 -31.05
CA LEU A 536 15.21 -16.67 -31.30
C LEU A 536 14.66 -15.92 -30.10
N ALA A 537 15.05 -16.31 -28.88
CA ALA A 537 14.68 -15.62 -27.65
C ALA A 537 15.22 -14.17 -27.58
N LYS A 538 16.24 -13.82 -28.38
CA LYS A 538 16.73 -12.43 -28.49
C LYS A 538 15.71 -11.48 -29.12
N LYS A 539 14.70 -12.02 -29.82
CA LYS A 539 13.58 -11.24 -30.38
C LYS A 539 12.46 -11.18 -29.33
N ASP A 540 12.21 -10.01 -28.72
CA ASP A 540 11.27 -9.82 -27.63
C ASP A 540 9.87 -10.41 -27.91
N MET A 541 9.33 -10.18 -29.12
CA MET A 541 8.03 -10.74 -29.50
C MET A 541 8.00 -12.27 -29.46
N LEU A 542 9.07 -12.96 -29.88
CA LEU A 542 9.13 -14.43 -29.88
C LEU A 542 9.31 -14.96 -28.46
N ARG A 543 10.09 -14.26 -27.63
CA ARG A 543 10.25 -14.59 -26.22
C ARG A 543 8.92 -14.52 -25.46
N VAL A 544 8.20 -13.39 -25.57
CA VAL A 544 6.88 -13.22 -24.94
C VAL A 544 5.90 -14.30 -25.40
N LYS A 545 5.85 -14.60 -26.70
CA LYS A 545 5.01 -15.69 -27.22
C LYS A 545 5.41 -17.06 -26.64
N ALA A 546 6.69 -17.31 -26.46
CA ALA A 546 7.18 -18.55 -25.87
C ALA A 546 6.83 -18.65 -24.38
N GLN A 547 6.90 -17.55 -23.63
CA GLN A 547 6.45 -17.46 -22.24
C GLN A 547 4.94 -17.71 -22.14
N ILE A 548 4.13 -17.08 -23.01
CA ILE A 548 2.67 -17.33 -23.07
C ILE A 548 2.38 -18.83 -23.31
N LEU A 549 3.12 -19.50 -24.20
CA LEU A 549 2.94 -20.94 -24.43
C LEU A 549 3.24 -21.79 -23.19
N GLN A 550 4.08 -21.32 -22.30
CA GLN A 550 4.42 -22.01 -21.04
C GLN A 550 3.46 -21.74 -19.90
N ALA A 551 2.60 -20.73 -20.02
CA ALA A 551 1.64 -20.37 -19.00
C ALA A 551 0.68 -21.53 -18.69
N ARG A 552 0.38 -21.71 -17.40
CA ARG A 552 -0.52 -22.75 -16.89
C ARG A 552 -1.93 -22.22 -16.61
N SER A 553 -2.05 -20.90 -16.45
CA SER A 553 -3.29 -20.24 -16.10
C SER A 553 -3.43 -18.87 -16.78
N PRO A 554 -4.63 -18.29 -16.81
CA PRO A 554 -4.86 -16.92 -17.26
C PRO A 554 -4.05 -15.89 -16.51
N GLU A 555 -3.91 -16.05 -15.18
CA GLU A 555 -3.16 -15.12 -14.32
C GLU A 555 -1.66 -15.12 -14.67
N GLU A 556 -1.10 -16.28 -15.03
CA GLU A 556 0.30 -16.33 -15.50
C GLU A 556 0.48 -15.51 -16.78
N ILE A 557 -0.52 -15.49 -17.68
CA ILE A 557 -0.51 -14.64 -18.87
C ILE A 557 -0.63 -13.17 -18.48
N HIS A 558 -1.52 -12.86 -17.55
CA HIS A 558 -1.74 -11.50 -17.07
C HIS A 558 -0.46 -10.96 -16.41
N ARG A 559 0.20 -11.75 -15.59
CA ARG A 559 1.47 -11.43 -14.96
C ARG A 559 2.60 -11.11 -15.95
N LEU A 560 2.61 -11.77 -17.12
CA LEU A 560 3.63 -11.53 -18.16
C LEU A 560 3.68 -10.07 -18.64
N GLN A 561 2.64 -9.26 -18.41
CA GLN A 561 2.70 -7.81 -18.71
C GLN A 561 3.78 -7.08 -17.88
N TYR A 562 4.10 -7.60 -16.69
CA TYR A 562 5.14 -7.06 -15.80
C TYR A 562 6.52 -7.73 -16.01
N GLU A 563 6.61 -8.86 -16.70
CA GLU A 563 7.82 -9.71 -16.80
C GLU A 563 8.49 -9.69 -18.19
N THR A 564 8.13 -8.77 -19.07
CA THR A 564 8.49 -8.86 -20.48
C THR A 564 9.93 -8.49 -20.83
N ASP A 565 10.65 -7.72 -20.01
CA ASP A 565 12.00 -7.27 -20.33
C ASP A 565 13.09 -8.20 -19.75
N PRO A 566 13.99 -8.76 -20.61
CA PRO A 566 15.05 -9.65 -20.15
C PRO A 566 16.16 -8.96 -19.33
N LEU A 567 16.18 -7.63 -19.31
CA LEU A 567 17.15 -6.88 -18.54
C LEU A 567 16.68 -6.66 -17.11
N THR A 568 15.37 -6.78 -16.84
CA THR A 568 14.80 -6.55 -15.51
C THR A 568 15.48 -7.41 -14.45
N GLY A 569 15.56 -8.72 -14.64
CA GLY A 569 16.21 -9.63 -13.70
C GLY A 569 17.75 -9.55 -13.71
N ARG A 570 18.34 -8.45 -14.21
CA ARG A 570 19.78 -8.21 -14.22
C ARG A 570 20.16 -6.84 -13.67
N ILE A 571 19.18 -6.08 -13.22
CA ILE A 571 19.41 -4.72 -12.70
C ILE A 571 20.03 -4.79 -11.32
N ALA A 572 19.49 -5.62 -10.41
CA ALA A 572 20.08 -5.89 -9.12
C ALA A 572 21.34 -6.76 -9.25
N LEU A 573 22.38 -6.49 -8.45
CA LEU A 573 23.58 -7.32 -8.39
C LEU A 573 23.35 -8.63 -7.64
N ARG A 574 22.47 -8.63 -6.66
CA ARG A 574 22.01 -9.82 -5.94
C ARG A 574 20.63 -10.22 -6.43
N HIS A 575 20.44 -11.49 -6.66
CA HIS A 575 19.15 -12.04 -7.07
C HIS A 575 18.52 -12.76 -5.87
N GLY A 576 17.51 -12.14 -5.28
CA GLY A 576 16.66 -12.77 -4.31
C GLY A 576 15.74 -13.78 -5.00
N ASN A 577 15.71 -15.02 -4.51
CA ASN A 577 14.71 -16.01 -4.92
C ASN A 577 13.42 -15.86 -4.10
N LEU A 578 13.08 -14.63 -3.69
CA LEU A 578 11.84 -14.39 -2.95
C LEU A 578 10.66 -14.57 -3.90
N PRO A 579 9.73 -15.46 -3.56
CA PRO A 579 8.51 -15.53 -4.33
C PRO A 579 7.69 -14.27 -4.06
N TYR A 580 7.20 -13.61 -5.08
CA TYR A 580 5.96 -12.91 -4.93
C TYR A 580 4.93 -13.92 -4.38
N ALA A 581 4.01 -13.50 -3.51
CA ALA A 581 3.03 -14.39 -2.88
C ALA A 581 2.29 -15.32 -3.89
N TYR A 582 2.35 -15.00 -5.17
CA TYR A 582 1.81 -15.75 -6.30
C TYR A 582 2.80 -16.70 -7.02
N THR A 583 4.10 -16.52 -6.90
CA THR A 583 5.08 -17.33 -7.66
C THR A 583 5.46 -18.64 -6.98
N LEU A 584 4.96 -18.91 -5.80
CA LEU A 584 5.21 -20.15 -5.04
C LEU A 584 4.81 -21.48 -5.73
N ARG A 585 4.44 -21.43 -7.01
CA ARG A 585 3.75 -22.57 -7.63
C ARG A 585 4.47 -23.39 -8.65
N THR A 586 5.64 -23.08 -9.04
CA THR A 586 6.25 -23.80 -10.17
C THR A 586 7.18 -24.94 -9.76
N ARG A 587 7.33 -25.23 -8.48
CA ARG A 587 8.07 -26.43 -8.03
C ARG A 587 7.14 -27.39 -7.27
N SER A 588 6.31 -28.10 -7.99
CA SER A 588 5.70 -29.31 -7.45
C SER A 588 6.81 -30.33 -7.20
N ALA A 589 6.81 -30.95 -6.02
CA ALA A 589 7.61 -32.11 -5.70
C ALA A 589 7.28 -33.25 -6.69
N GLY A 590 7.99 -33.34 -7.82
CA GLY A 590 7.75 -34.33 -8.87
C GLY A 590 8.64 -34.22 -10.09
N ASP A 591 9.25 -33.08 -10.35
CA ASP A 591 10.19 -32.95 -11.50
C ASP A 591 11.61 -33.31 -11.07
N GLY A 592 11.90 -34.61 -11.03
CA GLY A 592 13.25 -35.17 -11.02
C GLY A 592 13.95 -34.87 -12.36
N GLY A 593 14.75 -33.81 -12.40
CA GLY A 593 15.59 -33.46 -13.55
C GLY A 593 16.67 -32.49 -13.12
N GLY A 594 17.87 -33.01 -12.79
CA GLY A 594 18.97 -32.28 -12.20
C GLY A 594 19.51 -31.15 -13.06
N ILE A 595 19.61 -29.97 -12.44
CA ILE A 595 20.74 -29.06 -12.59
C ILE A 595 21.05 -28.61 -11.15
N GLY A 596 22.34 -28.67 -10.75
CA GLY A 596 22.88 -28.58 -9.41
C GLY A 596 22.08 -27.81 -8.39
N ALA A 597 21.45 -28.52 -7.50
CA ALA A 597 20.78 -27.98 -6.34
C ALA A 597 21.83 -27.54 -5.32
N ALA A 598 22.00 -26.23 -5.17
CA ALA A 598 22.38 -25.73 -3.88
C ALA A 598 21.23 -26.05 -2.93
N SER A 599 21.43 -27.01 -2.03
CA SER A 599 20.47 -27.47 -1.02
C SER A 599 20.29 -26.40 0.05
N GLY A 600 19.48 -25.39 -0.24
CA GLY A 600 18.92 -24.49 0.75
C GLY A 600 17.41 -24.64 0.65
N THR A 601 16.80 -25.36 1.56
CA THR A 601 15.36 -25.35 1.80
C THR A 601 14.97 -23.97 2.30
N TYR A 602 14.62 -23.07 1.34
CA TYR A 602 13.96 -21.82 1.68
C TYR A 602 12.53 -22.12 2.09
N ALA A 603 12.33 -22.17 3.40
CA ALA A 603 11.01 -21.95 3.95
C ALA A 603 10.63 -20.48 3.62
N PRO A 604 9.35 -20.19 3.24
CA PRO A 604 8.89 -18.81 3.10
C PRO A 604 9.14 -18.05 4.39
N ALA A 605 9.33 -16.72 4.31
CA ALA A 605 9.70 -15.90 5.45
C ALA A 605 8.83 -16.16 6.70
N ALA A 606 7.52 -16.38 6.52
CA ALA A 606 6.62 -16.78 7.59
C ALA A 606 6.96 -18.14 8.24
N ALA A 607 7.41 -19.12 7.46
CA ALA A 607 7.82 -20.43 7.98
C ALA A 607 9.24 -20.40 8.54
N ALA A 608 10.12 -19.54 8.03
CA ALA A 608 11.45 -19.33 8.59
C ALA A 608 11.42 -18.69 9.98
N TYR A 609 10.32 -18.01 10.32
CA TYR A 609 10.14 -17.34 11.62
C TYR A 609 9.15 -18.05 12.56
N GLY A 610 8.80 -19.31 12.30
CA GLY A 610 7.98 -20.09 13.23
C GLY A 610 6.50 -19.68 13.31
N PHE A 611 5.98 -18.90 12.34
CA PHE A 611 4.58 -18.48 12.36
C PHE A 611 3.62 -19.68 12.30
N SER A 612 2.85 -19.88 13.36
CA SER A 612 1.77 -20.85 13.39
C SER A 612 0.50 -20.20 12.88
N THR A 613 0.05 -20.60 11.68
CA THR A 613 -1.27 -20.22 11.18
C THR A 613 -2.27 -21.29 11.63
N ARG A 614 -3.20 -20.94 12.51
CA ARG A 614 -4.34 -21.78 12.88
C ARG A 614 -5.58 -21.31 12.13
N ASP A 615 -6.10 -22.15 11.24
CA ASP A 615 -7.46 -22.03 10.75
C ASP A 615 -8.36 -22.97 11.55
N ASP A 616 -9.36 -22.43 12.25
CA ASP A 616 -10.35 -23.22 13.00
C ASP A 616 -11.34 -23.99 12.09
N VAL A 617 -11.16 -23.95 10.78
CA VAL A 617 -12.00 -24.63 9.77
C VAL A 617 -11.33 -25.88 9.18
N GLY A 618 -10.30 -26.40 9.81
CA GLY A 618 -9.69 -27.69 9.41
C GLY A 618 -8.86 -27.65 8.11
N ILE A 619 -8.66 -26.49 7.50
CA ILE A 619 -7.74 -26.31 6.38
C ILE A 619 -6.43 -25.80 6.97
N ARG A 620 -5.39 -26.63 6.96
CA ARG A 620 -4.02 -26.19 7.27
C ARG A 620 -3.63 -25.16 6.21
N THR A 621 -3.79 -23.89 6.50
CA THR A 621 -3.24 -22.83 5.68
C THR A 621 -1.74 -22.80 5.93
N ALA A 622 -1.00 -23.42 5.04
CA ALA A 622 0.37 -23.02 4.84
C ALA A 622 0.33 -21.55 4.42
N VAL A 623 1.24 -20.72 4.89
CA VAL A 623 1.62 -19.36 4.44
C VAL A 623 0.52 -18.53 3.74
N PRO A 624 0.27 -17.28 4.14
CA PRO A 624 -0.57 -16.36 3.37
C PRO A 624 -0.17 -16.39 1.89
N GLY A 625 -1.12 -16.68 1.00
CA GLY A 625 -0.84 -16.96 -0.41
C GLY A 625 -0.82 -18.45 -0.77
N SER A 626 -0.70 -19.38 0.17
CA SER A 626 -0.78 -20.83 -0.10
C SER A 626 -2.20 -21.33 -0.35
N GLU A 627 -3.21 -20.50 -0.14
CA GLU A 627 -4.60 -20.79 -0.55
C GLU A 627 -4.72 -21.07 -2.06
N PHE A 628 -3.74 -20.62 -2.85
CA PHE A 628 -3.57 -20.94 -4.26
C PHE A 628 -2.91 -22.28 -4.55
N LEU A 629 -2.52 -23.05 -3.56
CA LEU A 629 -1.90 -24.37 -3.75
C LEU A 629 -2.91 -25.48 -4.11
N GLY A 630 -4.15 -25.16 -4.42
CA GLY A 630 -5.04 -26.06 -5.14
C GLY A 630 -4.44 -26.39 -6.53
N THR A 631 -4.54 -27.61 -6.91
CA THR A 631 -3.97 -28.24 -8.12
C THR A 631 -4.54 -27.67 -9.41
N GLY A 632 -4.08 -26.52 -9.87
CA GLY A 632 -4.35 -26.05 -11.25
C GLY A 632 -5.26 -24.85 -11.28
N CYS A 633 -4.89 -24.02 -11.88
CA CYS A 633 -5.16 -23.15 -13.03
C CYS A 633 -6.35 -22.18 -12.95
N ASP A 634 -7.47 -22.47 -12.33
CA ASP A 634 -8.64 -21.60 -12.37
C ASP A 634 -9.18 -21.46 -10.94
N VAL A 635 -8.86 -20.36 -10.25
CA VAL A 635 -9.29 -20.14 -8.86
C VAL A 635 -10.80 -19.92 -8.81
N THR A 636 -11.31 -19.11 -9.73
CA THR A 636 -12.75 -18.82 -9.84
C THR A 636 -13.44 -19.65 -10.90
N GLY A 637 -12.67 -20.24 -11.82
CA GLY A 637 -13.20 -20.98 -12.99
C GLY A 637 -13.57 -20.07 -14.17
N GLU A 638 -13.34 -18.75 -14.05
CA GLU A 638 -13.64 -17.78 -15.09
C GLU A 638 -12.46 -16.80 -15.27
N VAL A 639 -12.02 -16.62 -16.53
CA VAL A 639 -10.77 -15.91 -16.86
C VAL A 639 -10.76 -14.44 -16.43
N TYR A 640 -11.88 -13.75 -16.59
CA TYR A 640 -11.94 -12.33 -16.19
C TYR A 640 -11.86 -12.17 -14.68
N HIS A 641 -12.59 -13.03 -13.95
CA HIS A 641 -12.53 -13.02 -12.49
C HIS A 641 -11.15 -13.40 -11.96
N ASP A 642 -10.45 -14.33 -12.62
CA ASP A 642 -9.09 -14.70 -12.22
C ASP A 642 -8.10 -13.53 -12.42
N CYS A 643 -8.21 -12.79 -13.53
CA CYS A 643 -7.41 -11.57 -13.76
C CYS A 643 -7.76 -10.46 -12.74
N MET A 644 -9.06 -10.22 -12.49
CA MET A 644 -9.54 -9.25 -11.49
C MET A 644 -9.04 -9.61 -10.09
N LEU A 645 -9.10 -10.89 -9.72
CA LEU A 645 -8.62 -11.37 -8.43
C LEU A 645 -7.11 -11.15 -8.27
N MET A 646 -6.33 -11.38 -9.32
CA MET A 646 -4.91 -11.11 -9.30
C MET A 646 -4.63 -9.62 -9.03
N ASP A 647 -5.28 -8.72 -9.75
CA ASP A 647 -5.08 -7.28 -9.55
C ASP A 647 -5.52 -6.83 -8.15
N LEU A 648 -6.65 -7.32 -7.64
CA LEU A 648 -7.13 -7.00 -6.28
C LEU A 648 -6.27 -7.54 -5.15
N ARG A 649 -5.40 -8.51 -5.43
CA ARG A 649 -4.47 -9.08 -4.44
C ARG A 649 -3.04 -8.53 -4.55
N MET A 650 -2.67 -7.99 -5.70
CA MET A 650 -1.31 -7.53 -6.00
C MET A 650 -1.27 -6.04 -6.29
N TYR A 651 -1.73 -5.68 -7.48
CA TYR A 651 -1.63 -4.33 -8.01
C TYR A 651 -2.41 -3.33 -7.16
N HIS A 652 -3.61 -3.69 -6.75
CA HIS A 652 -4.48 -2.77 -6.00
C HIS A 652 -3.94 -2.45 -4.59
N PRO A 653 -3.63 -3.44 -3.71
CA PRO A 653 -3.16 -3.15 -2.35
C PRO A 653 -1.72 -2.65 -2.28
N ASP A 654 -0.83 -3.06 -3.19
CA ASP A 654 0.60 -2.77 -3.11
C ASP A 654 1.03 -1.56 -3.97
N ASP A 655 0.22 -1.18 -4.97
CA ASP A 655 0.44 -0.01 -5.83
C ASP A 655 -0.64 1.05 -5.63
N ILE A 656 -1.90 0.80 -6.05
CA ILE A 656 -2.96 1.82 -6.10
C ILE A 656 -3.25 2.39 -4.71
N LEU A 657 -3.52 1.54 -3.71
CA LEU A 657 -3.86 2.00 -2.36
C LEU A 657 -2.67 2.65 -1.66
N VAL A 658 -1.44 2.13 -1.87
CA VAL A 658 -0.23 2.76 -1.35
C VAL A 658 -0.04 4.14 -1.94
N LYS A 659 -0.18 4.29 -3.26
CA LYS A 659 -0.10 5.58 -3.94
C LYS A 659 -1.11 6.57 -3.38
N VAL A 660 -2.38 6.18 -3.31
CA VAL A 660 -3.47 7.05 -2.86
C VAL A 660 -3.24 7.48 -1.40
N ASP A 661 -2.95 6.53 -0.49
CA ASP A 661 -2.66 6.83 0.91
C ASP A 661 -1.46 7.77 1.03
N ARG A 662 -0.31 7.44 0.42
CA ARG A 662 0.92 8.21 0.60
C ARG A 662 0.85 9.62 0.05
N THR A 663 0.27 9.81 -1.13
CA THR A 663 0.17 11.12 -1.77
C THR A 663 -0.88 12.02 -1.11
N ALA A 664 -2.03 11.47 -0.74
CA ALA A 664 -3.06 12.20 -0.03
C ALA A 664 -2.59 12.55 1.40
N MET A 665 -1.91 11.57 2.05
CA MET A 665 -1.33 11.76 3.38
C MET A 665 -0.24 12.83 3.43
N ALA A 666 0.54 13.00 2.38
CA ALA A 666 1.58 14.02 2.30
C ALA A 666 1.01 15.44 2.35
N VAL A 667 -0.28 15.61 2.12
CA VAL A 667 -1.02 16.87 2.17
C VAL A 667 -2.21 16.85 3.12
N SER A 668 -2.37 15.76 3.90
CA SER A 668 -3.39 15.65 4.94
C SER A 668 -4.84 15.62 4.44
N LEU A 669 -5.03 14.89 3.38
CA LEU A 669 -6.33 14.58 2.83
C LEU A 669 -6.67 13.12 3.12
N GLU A 670 -7.79 12.84 3.79
CA GLU A 670 -8.29 11.47 3.88
C GLU A 670 -9.04 11.08 2.61
N THR A 671 -8.69 9.92 2.07
CA THR A 671 -9.38 9.32 0.93
C THR A 671 -10.19 8.12 1.39
N ARG A 672 -11.42 7.99 0.88
CA ARG A 672 -12.36 6.90 1.12
C ARG A 672 -12.82 6.30 -0.20
N VAL A 673 -12.93 4.96 -0.24
CA VAL A 673 -13.19 4.23 -1.49
C VAL A 673 -14.46 3.40 -1.37
N PRO A 674 -15.65 3.91 -1.80
CA PRO A 674 -16.93 3.20 -1.65
C PRO A 674 -16.99 1.84 -2.34
N PHE A 675 -16.27 1.63 -3.43
CA PHE A 675 -16.18 0.34 -4.11
C PHE A 675 -15.54 -0.75 -3.24
N LEU A 676 -14.71 -0.37 -2.27
CA LEU A 676 -14.05 -1.31 -1.36
C LEU A 676 -14.87 -1.65 -0.10
N ASP A 677 -16.09 -1.12 0.02
CA ASP A 677 -16.99 -1.59 1.08
C ASP A 677 -17.21 -3.10 0.96
N ARG A 678 -17.17 -3.80 2.11
CA ARG A 678 -17.27 -5.26 2.17
C ARG A 678 -18.45 -5.82 1.37
N ASP A 679 -19.64 -5.23 1.53
CA ASP A 679 -20.85 -5.74 0.92
C ASP A 679 -20.84 -5.52 -0.61
N VAL A 680 -20.23 -4.43 -1.07
CA VAL A 680 -20.00 -4.15 -2.50
C VAL A 680 -19.03 -5.16 -3.09
N VAL A 681 -17.87 -5.38 -2.43
CA VAL A 681 -16.86 -6.35 -2.87
C VAL A 681 -17.43 -7.76 -2.93
N GLU A 682 -18.08 -8.22 -1.86
CA GLU A 682 -18.65 -9.57 -1.80
C GLU A 682 -19.76 -9.75 -2.84
N PHE A 683 -20.58 -8.73 -3.10
CA PHE A 683 -21.60 -8.76 -4.17
C PHE A 683 -20.98 -8.77 -5.56
N ALA A 684 -19.97 -7.95 -5.83
CA ALA A 684 -19.29 -7.91 -7.13
C ALA A 684 -18.78 -9.29 -7.56
N TRP A 685 -18.28 -10.10 -6.62
CA TRP A 685 -17.85 -11.46 -6.89
C TRP A 685 -19.00 -12.44 -7.23
N THR A 686 -20.25 -12.11 -6.92
CA THR A 686 -21.39 -12.95 -7.31
C THR A 686 -21.85 -12.68 -8.74
N LEU A 687 -21.36 -11.63 -9.40
CA LEU A 687 -21.81 -11.23 -10.73
C LEU A 687 -21.27 -12.18 -11.82
N PRO A 688 -22.12 -12.65 -12.74
CA PRO A 688 -21.66 -13.35 -13.93
C PRO A 688 -20.78 -12.46 -14.82
N ALA A 689 -19.80 -13.05 -15.52
CA ALA A 689 -18.86 -12.32 -16.37
C ALA A 689 -19.56 -11.47 -17.46
N GLU A 690 -20.69 -11.92 -17.99
CA GLU A 690 -21.50 -11.19 -18.96
C GLU A 690 -22.17 -9.92 -18.39
N TYR A 691 -22.27 -9.78 -17.05
CA TYR A 691 -22.75 -8.54 -16.40
C TYR A 691 -21.63 -7.54 -16.19
N LEU A 692 -20.39 -8.00 -16.25
CA LEU A 692 -19.20 -7.18 -16.12
C LEU A 692 -18.70 -6.68 -17.47
N ARG A 693 -18.75 -7.54 -18.50
CA ARG A 693 -18.20 -7.22 -19.83
C ARG A 693 -19.00 -7.85 -20.98
N GLY A 694 -19.23 -7.08 -22.03
CA GLY A 694 -19.97 -7.53 -23.21
C GLY A 694 -19.90 -6.56 -24.40
N PRO A 695 -20.65 -6.80 -25.49
CA PRO A 695 -20.71 -5.89 -26.61
C PRO A 695 -21.22 -4.50 -26.20
N ALA A 696 -20.69 -3.44 -26.83
CA ALA A 696 -21.21 -2.09 -26.68
C ALA A 696 -22.64 -2.00 -27.17
N GLY A 697 -23.54 -1.33 -26.44
CA GLY A 697 -24.94 -1.11 -26.85
C GLY A 697 -25.91 -2.26 -26.56
N THR A 698 -25.53 -3.28 -25.79
CA THR A 698 -26.49 -4.28 -25.30
C THR A 698 -27.30 -3.72 -24.13
N GLU A 699 -28.50 -3.20 -24.40
CA GLU A 699 -29.48 -2.86 -23.37
C GLU A 699 -29.91 -4.11 -22.57
N GLY A 700 -30.18 -3.91 -21.25
CA GLY A 700 -30.41 -4.94 -20.25
C GLY A 700 -31.61 -5.91 -20.41
N ASN A 701 -31.99 -6.28 -21.62
CA ASN A 701 -33.12 -7.15 -21.88
C ASN A 701 -32.78 -8.63 -22.16
N GLY A 702 -31.57 -9.07 -21.83
CA GLY A 702 -31.22 -10.51 -21.94
C GLY A 702 -31.75 -11.29 -20.72
N THR A 703 -32.93 -11.89 -20.84
CA THR A 703 -33.36 -12.96 -19.94
C THR A 703 -32.50 -14.18 -20.19
N ALA A 704 -31.39 -14.31 -19.48
CA ALA A 704 -30.65 -15.57 -19.38
C ALA A 704 -31.52 -16.56 -18.57
N LYS A 705 -32.20 -17.48 -19.26
CA LYS A 705 -32.69 -18.68 -18.61
C LYS A 705 -31.48 -19.42 -18.05
N ALA A 706 -31.37 -19.46 -16.75
CA ALA A 706 -30.49 -20.38 -16.05
C ALA A 706 -30.96 -21.81 -16.30
N GLY A 707 -30.53 -22.36 -17.43
CA GLY A 707 -30.58 -23.79 -17.70
C GLY A 707 -29.18 -24.33 -17.43
N ALA A 708 -29.08 -25.40 -16.62
CA ALA A 708 -27.86 -26.13 -16.38
C ALA A 708 -27.17 -26.54 -17.70
N ALA A 709 -26.36 -25.61 -18.23
CA ALA A 709 -25.49 -25.83 -19.38
C ALA A 709 -24.16 -26.30 -18.82
N GLY A 710 -23.91 -27.60 -19.07
CA GLY A 710 -22.66 -28.22 -18.63
C GLY A 710 -21.42 -27.55 -19.27
N ALA A 711 -20.25 -27.85 -18.75
CA ALA A 711 -18.92 -27.35 -19.11
C ALA A 711 -18.54 -27.36 -20.62
N ALA A 712 -19.42 -27.84 -21.49
CA ALA A 712 -19.27 -27.83 -22.93
C ALA A 712 -19.65 -26.49 -23.58
N ASP A 713 -20.57 -25.73 -23.00
CA ASP A 713 -21.06 -24.46 -23.59
C ASP A 713 -20.18 -23.24 -23.23
N ALA A 714 -19.44 -23.31 -22.12
CA ALA A 714 -18.43 -22.28 -21.79
C ALA A 714 -17.30 -22.25 -22.86
N LYS A 715 -16.96 -23.39 -23.46
CA LYS A 715 -16.03 -23.44 -24.59
C LYS A 715 -16.56 -22.77 -25.85
N SER A 716 -17.86 -22.73 -26.04
CA SER A 716 -18.50 -22.10 -27.18
C SER A 716 -18.60 -20.57 -27.07
N ALA A 717 -18.77 -20.05 -25.87
CA ALA A 717 -18.83 -18.59 -25.61
C ALA A 717 -17.45 -17.93 -25.81
N ALA A 718 -16.38 -18.54 -25.31
CA ALA A 718 -15.02 -18.05 -25.53
C ALA A 718 -14.56 -18.09 -27.01
N ALA A 719 -15.10 -19.01 -27.81
CA ALA A 719 -14.76 -19.15 -29.22
C ALA A 719 -15.50 -18.16 -30.14
N LYS A 720 -16.53 -17.46 -29.67
CA LYS A 720 -17.34 -16.53 -30.50
C LYS A 720 -16.89 -15.07 -30.42
N ILE A 721 -15.83 -14.75 -29.66
CA ILE A 721 -15.24 -13.41 -29.66
C ILE A 721 -14.33 -13.29 -30.89
N GLY A 722 -14.90 -12.88 -32.00
CA GLY A 722 -14.20 -12.63 -33.27
C GLY A 722 -13.20 -11.46 -33.16
N PRO A 723 -12.35 -11.26 -34.18
CA PRO A 723 -11.38 -10.17 -34.19
C PRO A 723 -12.09 -8.81 -34.17
N ALA A 724 -11.51 -7.87 -33.44
CA ALA A 724 -12.02 -6.50 -33.28
C ALA A 724 -12.17 -5.81 -34.64
N GLY A 725 -13.39 -5.82 -35.12
CA GLY A 725 -13.92 -5.01 -36.20
C GLY A 725 -15.34 -4.63 -35.81
N GLU A 726 -15.64 -3.34 -35.69
CA GLU A 726 -16.96 -2.70 -35.56
C GLU A 726 -17.93 -3.40 -34.57
N GLY A 727 -17.64 -3.30 -33.26
CA GLY A 727 -18.44 -3.91 -32.19
C GLY A 727 -17.55 -4.33 -31.04
N GLY A 728 -16.67 -3.42 -30.54
CA GLY A 728 -15.77 -3.72 -29.43
C GLY A 728 -16.55 -4.06 -28.15
N THR A 729 -16.07 -5.04 -27.36
CA THR A 729 -16.58 -5.28 -26.00
C THR A 729 -16.15 -4.17 -25.05
N VAL A 730 -17.07 -3.73 -24.18
CA VAL A 730 -16.82 -2.77 -23.11
C VAL A 730 -16.93 -3.43 -21.75
N GLY A 731 -16.11 -2.97 -20.79
CA GLY A 731 -16.18 -3.38 -19.39
C GLY A 731 -17.17 -2.54 -18.57
N LYS A 732 -17.34 -2.91 -17.30
CA LYS A 732 -18.18 -2.20 -16.31
C LYS A 732 -19.64 -2.09 -16.69
N LEU A 733 -20.22 -3.09 -17.35
CA LEU A 733 -21.59 -3.02 -17.87
C LEU A 733 -22.60 -2.69 -16.77
N VAL A 734 -22.52 -3.36 -15.62
CA VAL A 734 -23.42 -3.12 -14.50
C VAL A 734 -23.27 -1.70 -13.92
N LEU A 735 -22.04 -1.15 -13.88
CA LEU A 735 -21.82 0.24 -13.46
C LEU A 735 -22.33 1.25 -14.50
N ARG A 736 -22.22 0.94 -15.79
CA ARG A 736 -22.80 1.75 -16.87
C ARG A 736 -24.32 1.79 -16.77
N ASP A 737 -24.96 0.65 -16.48
CA ASP A 737 -26.41 0.58 -16.30
C ASP A 737 -26.88 1.46 -15.12
N ILE A 738 -26.07 1.60 -14.05
CA ILE A 738 -26.34 2.53 -12.94
C ILE A 738 -26.09 3.97 -13.41
N LEU A 739 -24.92 4.26 -13.97
CA LEU A 739 -24.48 5.61 -14.28
C LEU A 739 -25.40 6.30 -15.29
N TYR A 740 -25.87 5.56 -16.32
CA TYR A 740 -26.75 6.11 -17.37
C TYR A 740 -28.14 6.50 -16.88
N ARG A 741 -28.48 6.19 -15.63
CA ARG A 741 -29.68 6.75 -14.94
C ARG A 741 -29.50 8.20 -14.53
N TYR A 742 -28.25 8.65 -14.38
CA TYR A 742 -27.88 9.95 -13.83
C TYR A 742 -27.18 10.86 -14.85
N VAL A 743 -26.41 10.28 -15.76
CA VAL A 743 -25.59 11.02 -16.74
C VAL A 743 -25.79 10.41 -18.12
N PRO A 744 -26.07 11.25 -19.14
CA PRO A 744 -26.18 10.77 -20.54
C PRO A 744 -24.94 10.00 -20.99
N GLU A 745 -25.15 8.91 -21.72
CA GLU A 745 -24.07 8.01 -22.19
C GLU A 745 -22.99 8.77 -22.96
N GLU A 746 -23.36 9.71 -23.81
CA GLU A 746 -22.45 10.50 -24.65
C GLU A 746 -21.46 11.35 -23.84
N MET A 747 -21.77 11.66 -22.59
CA MET A 747 -20.89 12.42 -21.71
C MET A 747 -19.76 11.59 -21.12
N VAL A 748 -19.94 10.27 -21.01
CA VAL A 748 -19.00 9.35 -20.32
C VAL A 748 -18.45 8.25 -21.22
N ASN A 749 -19.09 7.98 -22.38
CA ASN A 749 -18.65 6.93 -23.30
C ASN A 749 -17.49 7.40 -24.19
N ARG A 750 -16.29 7.42 -23.63
CA ARG A 750 -15.06 7.90 -24.28
C ARG A 750 -13.94 6.87 -24.14
N PRO A 751 -12.94 6.88 -25.04
CA PRO A 751 -11.77 6.05 -24.85
C PRO A 751 -11.10 6.41 -23.51
N LYS A 752 -10.90 5.39 -22.65
CA LYS A 752 -10.22 5.56 -21.38
C LYS A 752 -8.80 6.07 -21.62
N LYS A 753 -8.43 7.16 -20.93
CA LYS A 753 -7.06 7.64 -20.82
C LYS A 753 -6.60 7.38 -19.39
N GLY A 754 -5.36 6.91 -19.24
CA GLY A 754 -4.76 6.78 -17.91
C GLY A 754 -4.39 8.14 -17.34
N PHE A 755 -4.36 8.26 -16.02
CA PHE A 755 -3.88 9.43 -15.28
C PHE A 755 -2.35 9.51 -15.39
N SER A 756 -1.84 9.78 -16.60
CA SER A 756 -0.43 9.68 -16.98
C SER A 756 0.17 11.03 -17.35
N ILE A 757 1.48 11.15 -17.12
CA ILE A 757 2.29 12.31 -17.46
C ILE A 757 3.25 12.01 -18.61
N PRO A 758 3.73 12.99 -19.39
CA PRO A 758 4.65 12.79 -20.51
C PRO A 758 6.10 12.52 -20.06
N LEU A 759 6.31 11.59 -19.12
CA LEU A 759 7.58 11.31 -18.48
C LEU A 759 8.72 11.01 -19.47
N LYS A 760 8.44 10.23 -20.53
CA LYS A 760 9.40 9.92 -21.62
C LYS A 760 9.99 11.18 -22.24
N LYS A 761 9.14 12.18 -22.48
CA LYS A 761 9.55 13.46 -23.08
C LYS A 761 10.43 14.22 -22.09
N TRP A 762 9.99 14.31 -20.83
CA TRP A 762 10.72 15.07 -19.81
C TRP A 762 12.11 14.52 -19.53
N LEU A 763 12.25 13.20 -19.40
CA LEU A 763 13.55 12.54 -19.18
C LEU A 763 14.49 12.61 -20.37
N ARG A 764 13.97 12.85 -21.60
CA ARG A 764 14.82 12.99 -22.79
C ARG A 764 15.21 14.43 -23.10
N ASP A 765 14.27 15.35 -22.96
CA ASP A 765 14.33 16.68 -23.59
C ASP A 765 14.36 17.84 -22.56
N SER A 766 14.51 17.58 -21.24
CA SER A 766 14.48 18.63 -20.21
C SER A 766 15.55 18.46 -19.13
N GLU A 767 15.55 19.38 -18.16
CA GLU A 767 16.44 19.40 -16.97
C GLU A 767 16.37 18.10 -16.15
N LEU A 768 15.27 17.33 -16.23
CA LEU A 768 15.18 16.01 -15.60
C LEU A 768 16.18 15.01 -16.17
N ARG A 769 16.72 15.25 -17.35
CA ARG A 769 17.79 14.41 -17.91
C ARG A 769 19.07 14.51 -17.10
N GLU A 770 19.50 15.73 -16.75
CA GLU A 770 20.71 15.94 -15.95
C GLU A 770 20.55 15.33 -14.55
N TRP A 771 19.38 15.52 -13.92
CA TRP A 771 19.05 14.89 -12.66
C TRP A 771 19.10 13.36 -12.76
N ALA A 772 18.54 12.77 -13.80
CA ALA A 772 18.56 11.33 -14.01
C ALA A 772 19.99 10.79 -14.21
N GLU A 773 20.80 11.47 -15.06
CA GLU A 773 22.19 11.09 -15.36
C GLU A 773 23.09 11.22 -14.11
N ASP A 774 22.83 12.19 -13.23
CA ASP A 774 23.53 12.30 -11.94
C ASP A 774 23.20 11.12 -11.00
N LEU A 775 21.90 10.78 -10.86
CA LEU A 775 21.47 9.64 -10.01
C LEU A 775 22.07 8.29 -10.44
N ILE A 776 22.17 8.05 -11.73
CA ILE A 776 22.68 6.78 -12.29
C ILE A 776 24.16 6.85 -12.71
N ALA A 777 24.91 7.85 -12.22
CA ALA A 777 26.33 7.97 -12.55
C ALA A 777 27.08 6.66 -12.21
N PRO A 778 27.88 6.07 -13.15
CA PRO A 778 28.50 4.75 -12.95
C PRO A 778 29.35 4.64 -11.70
N GLY A 779 30.02 5.73 -11.31
CA GLY A 779 30.82 5.80 -10.09
C GLY A 779 29.97 5.64 -8.82
N LYS A 780 28.79 6.29 -8.76
CA LYS A 780 27.84 6.16 -7.67
C LYS A 780 27.31 4.72 -7.56
N LEU A 781 26.80 4.15 -8.65
CA LEU A 781 26.25 2.80 -8.68
C LEU A 781 27.26 1.74 -8.22
N ARG A 782 28.52 1.83 -8.69
CA ARG A 782 29.59 0.91 -8.26
C ARG A 782 29.96 1.08 -6.79
N ALA A 783 29.95 2.31 -6.26
CA ALA A 783 30.21 2.57 -4.84
C ALA A 783 29.10 2.04 -3.92
N GLN A 784 27.86 2.07 -4.39
CA GLN A 784 26.69 1.55 -3.66
C GLN A 784 26.69 0.01 -3.62
N GLY A 785 27.09 -0.66 -4.73
CA GLY A 785 27.18 -2.11 -4.80
C GLY A 785 25.83 -2.85 -4.82
N LEU A 786 24.73 -2.17 -5.18
CA LEU A 786 23.37 -2.75 -5.22
C LEU A 786 22.90 -3.04 -6.64
N LEU A 787 23.22 -2.15 -7.60
CA LEU A 787 22.79 -2.25 -8.98
C LEU A 787 23.97 -2.50 -9.93
N ASP A 788 23.71 -3.27 -11.00
CA ASP A 788 24.66 -3.47 -12.10
C ASP A 788 24.78 -2.18 -12.93
N ALA A 789 25.87 -1.44 -12.71
CA ALA A 789 26.12 -0.17 -13.38
C ALA A 789 26.12 -0.28 -14.91
N ASP A 790 26.63 -1.38 -15.47
CA ASP A 790 26.75 -1.56 -16.93
C ASP A 790 25.38 -1.86 -17.56
N ILE A 791 24.53 -2.60 -16.86
CA ILE A 791 23.13 -2.84 -17.26
C ILE A 791 22.32 -1.55 -17.19
N VAL A 792 22.44 -0.81 -16.10
CA VAL A 792 21.74 0.49 -15.94
C VAL A 792 22.15 1.46 -17.06
N GLN A 793 23.43 1.60 -17.32
CA GLN A 793 23.94 2.46 -18.39
C GLN A 793 23.48 1.98 -19.79
N ARG A 794 23.38 0.69 -20.02
CA ARG A 794 22.83 0.15 -21.26
C ARG A 794 21.36 0.50 -21.43
N ILE A 795 20.53 0.34 -20.39
CA ILE A 795 19.10 0.70 -20.42
C ILE A 795 18.95 2.18 -20.72
N TRP A 796 19.74 3.04 -20.07
CA TRP A 796 19.72 4.50 -20.28
C TRP A 796 20.18 4.89 -21.70
N THR A 797 21.22 4.27 -22.22
CA THR A 797 21.73 4.49 -23.59
C THR A 797 20.72 4.06 -24.65
N ASP A 798 20.07 2.91 -24.46
CA ASP A 798 19.01 2.43 -25.36
C ASP A 798 17.84 3.44 -25.41
N PHE A 799 17.49 4.06 -24.28
CA PHE A 799 16.46 5.08 -24.22
C PHE A 799 16.90 6.40 -24.92
N THR A 800 18.03 6.94 -24.52
CA THR A 800 18.45 8.28 -24.97
C THR A 800 18.90 8.31 -26.43
N GLN A 801 19.55 7.24 -26.92
CA GLN A 801 20.08 7.17 -28.30
C GLN A 801 19.17 6.45 -29.30
N ARG A 802 18.40 5.45 -28.83
CA ARG A 802 17.56 4.60 -29.69
C ARG A 802 16.07 4.82 -29.49
N GLY A 803 15.68 5.61 -28.48
CA GLY A 803 14.27 5.87 -28.15
C GLY A 803 13.54 4.66 -27.55
N ILE A 804 14.25 3.61 -27.09
CA ILE A 804 13.66 2.41 -26.51
C ILE A 804 13.30 2.70 -25.06
N TRP A 805 12.01 2.90 -24.78
CA TRP A 805 11.51 3.07 -23.44
C TRP A 805 11.33 1.72 -22.74
N ARG A 806 11.71 1.68 -21.46
CA ARG A 806 11.43 0.61 -20.51
C ARG A 806 10.98 1.24 -19.21
N ASP A 807 9.94 0.70 -18.58
CA ASP A 807 9.42 1.26 -17.32
C ASP A 807 10.48 1.19 -16.20
N GLN A 808 11.40 0.24 -16.28
CA GLN A 808 12.56 0.10 -15.40
C GLN A 808 13.46 1.35 -15.34
N ILE A 809 13.44 2.20 -16.37
CA ILE A 809 14.15 3.49 -16.31
C ILE A 809 13.63 4.32 -15.14
N TRP A 810 12.30 4.42 -15.03
CA TRP A 810 11.68 5.14 -13.94
C TRP A 810 11.87 4.43 -12.60
N TYR A 811 11.79 3.11 -12.57
CA TYR A 811 12.04 2.32 -11.35
C TYR A 811 13.45 2.54 -10.80
N ILE A 812 14.47 2.51 -11.65
CA ILE A 812 15.87 2.79 -11.29
C ILE A 812 16.00 4.20 -10.71
N LEU A 813 15.42 5.21 -11.36
CA LEU A 813 15.50 6.59 -10.91
C LEU A 813 14.81 6.79 -9.55
N MET A 814 13.63 6.19 -9.33
CA MET A 814 12.93 6.28 -8.05
C MET A 814 13.68 5.53 -6.94
N PHE A 815 14.29 4.39 -7.23
CA PHE A 815 15.15 3.69 -6.28
C PHE A 815 16.35 4.55 -5.88
N GLN A 816 17.05 5.15 -6.85
CA GLN A 816 18.21 5.98 -6.58
C GLN A 816 17.85 7.28 -5.83
N ALA A 817 16.73 7.92 -6.18
CA ALA A 817 16.24 9.09 -5.46
C ALA A 817 15.92 8.77 -3.99
N TRP A 818 15.29 7.61 -3.74
CA TRP A 818 15.07 7.12 -2.38
C TRP A 818 16.38 6.79 -1.65
N TYR A 819 17.31 6.11 -2.33
CA TYR A 819 18.58 5.73 -1.74
C TYR A 819 19.38 6.96 -1.27
N GLU A 820 19.56 7.96 -2.13
CA GLU A 820 20.29 9.18 -1.80
C GLU A 820 19.53 10.08 -0.81
N GLY A 821 18.23 10.28 -1.05
CA GLY A 821 17.42 11.24 -0.30
C GLY A 821 16.96 10.76 1.08
N GLU A 822 16.76 9.45 1.25
CA GLU A 822 16.24 8.89 2.49
C GLU A 822 17.23 7.97 3.20
N TYR A 823 17.78 6.97 2.52
CA TYR A 823 18.63 5.97 3.15
C TYR A 823 20.03 6.50 3.50
N GLU A 824 20.73 7.07 2.52
CA GLU A 824 22.08 7.58 2.72
C GLU A 824 22.10 8.86 3.57
N CYS A 825 21.09 9.73 3.39
CA CYS A 825 20.92 10.93 4.21
C CYS A 825 20.79 10.55 5.70
N TYR A 826 19.96 9.56 6.02
CA TYR A 826 19.82 9.05 7.38
C TYR A 826 21.14 8.50 7.93
N ARG A 827 21.88 7.70 7.16
CA ARG A 827 23.19 7.15 7.58
C ARG A 827 24.23 8.23 7.88
N LYS A 828 24.18 9.36 7.16
CA LYS A 828 25.12 10.47 7.36
C LYS A 828 24.74 11.40 8.51
N THR A 829 23.45 11.60 8.75
CA THR A 829 22.95 12.64 9.67
C THR A 829 22.31 12.09 10.93
N GLY A 830 21.89 10.84 10.94
CA GLY A 830 21.07 10.24 11.99
C GLY A 830 19.64 10.82 12.08
N ARG A 831 19.19 11.56 11.04
CA ARG A 831 17.89 12.25 11.00
C ARG A 831 17.08 11.91 9.76
#